data_751938d38a66f79324d5fa117c5d5a61
#
_entry.id   751938d38a66f79324d5fa117c5d5a61
#
_cell.length_a   1.000
_cell.length_b   1.000
_cell.length_c   1.000
_cell.angle_alpha   90.00
_cell.angle_beta   90.00
_cell.angle_gamma   90.00
#
_symmetry.space_group_name_H-M   'P 1'
#
loop_
_entity.id
_entity.type
_entity.pdbx_description
1 polymer ?
#
loop_
_entity_poly.entity_id
_entity_poly.type
_entity_poly.pdbx_seq_one_letter_code
_entity_poly.pdbx_strand_id
1 'polypeptide(L)'
;MQNNDIMRENRCMFIYLISIHLLFQEEFAMKRRTIAVCVTGFNWEYESRVVSGIYERCTELDINLLAFAPLMHKPELNAGKPLPESFVRGETEIFDLINCDIIDGIAILGDSMIDENSIYRIAEKAKAHNIPTVNINDPNHPLEHNVCLSDKNAMEFVIRHLIEKHGITKIGFIGGFPGNLQTEERLAAYKKVLTEHNIPINEDYITYGHFWKDSVKCAEQLLALEDKPGAIACASDTMALFVMDHLKGNGYRLPRDMIVTGFDGVKDCDVYFPTLTSVRRNFKQAGINAVDMISSAWAGENVPENVYTESELLINQSCGCVALDVPTSDYYGAKYGEQNVFKEFNSYIIRMNTLFAGSESSAQLFDSTVDGAKFFALKKLFICICSNIEIGNEELDEKKIGSSFKGLSDSMISMVKFGHDVENGTYFPTSQLIPEKDFLNGAEPVFFAFSPLYFKDNFLGYMAYEPSKIKGCGDLFETWSMAIASNAGSFYMNRELAYAANKLEMLYIADPLTGLFNRRGMAKYGDRLVDEALRNDDTVTVICADIDNLKPINDIFGHEAGDNAITQTAHALKAAVPESGVCVRTGGDEFAVILSGADIRQVEGYISDAEKRLADYNSISGLPYKIGCSCGFYSEKASKMGSLERIAQLADAEMYKVKTLKKTNRT
;
A
#
# COMPACT_ATOMS: atom_id res chain seq x y z
N MET A 1 -25.45 34.18 -59.94
CA MET A 1 -24.14 33.76 -59.35
C MET A 1 -23.71 34.56 -58.12
N GLN A 2 -24.06 35.83 -57.97
CA GLN A 2 -23.63 36.67 -56.84
C GLN A 2 -24.24 36.30 -55.45
N ASN A 3 -25.40 35.65 -55.37
CA ASN A 3 -26.04 35.32 -54.09
C ASN A 3 -25.48 34.06 -53.40
N ASN A 4 -24.74 33.20 -54.09
CA ASN A 4 -24.16 31.98 -53.52
C ASN A 4 -22.79 32.23 -52.85
N ASP A 5 -22.07 33.25 -53.27
CA ASP A 5 -20.75 33.58 -52.69
C ASP A 5 -20.89 34.34 -51.34
N ILE A 6 -21.88 35.21 -51.23
CA ILE A 6 -22.19 35.93 -49.94
C ILE A 6 -22.68 34.94 -48.87
N MET A 7 -23.41 33.88 -49.24
CA MET A 7 -23.84 32.83 -48.28
C MET A 7 -22.69 31.92 -47.86
N ARG A 8 -21.66 31.73 -48.70
CA ARG A 8 -20.47 30.97 -48.36
C ARG A 8 -19.52 31.74 -47.42
N GLU A 9 -19.29 33.01 -47.70
CA GLU A 9 -18.47 33.88 -46.83
C GLU A 9 -19.10 34.05 -45.45
N ASN A 10 -20.40 34.27 -45.35
CA ASN A 10 -21.10 34.35 -44.07
C ASN A 10 -21.06 33.02 -43.28
N ARG A 11 -21.08 31.88 -43.95
CA ARG A 11 -20.93 30.56 -43.29
C ARG A 11 -19.50 30.31 -42.81
N CYS A 12 -18.51 30.71 -43.57
CA CYS A 12 -17.09 30.64 -43.13
C CYS A 12 -16.81 31.56 -41.95
N MET A 13 -17.35 32.79 -41.96
CA MET A 13 -17.21 33.76 -40.88
C MET A 13 -17.96 33.30 -39.62
N PHE A 14 -19.10 32.64 -39.75
CA PHE A 14 -19.85 32.08 -38.62
C PHE A 14 -19.15 30.87 -38.00
N ILE A 15 -18.55 29.98 -38.81
CA ILE A 15 -17.73 28.87 -38.34
C ILE A 15 -16.44 29.38 -37.70
N TYR A 16 -15.82 30.42 -38.23
CA TYR A 16 -14.62 31.04 -37.67
C TYR A 16 -14.92 31.74 -36.35
N LEU A 17 -16.05 32.42 -36.22
CA LEU A 17 -16.50 33.04 -34.95
C LEU A 17 -16.89 32.00 -33.91
N ILE A 18 -17.50 30.88 -34.29
CA ILE A 18 -17.78 29.74 -33.39
C ILE A 18 -16.44 29.08 -32.95
N SER A 19 -15.52 28.88 -33.88
CA SER A 19 -14.19 28.32 -33.54
C SER A 19 -13.37 29.24 -32.63
N ILE A 20 -13.42 30.55 -32.85
CA ILE A 20 -12.81 31.55 -31.98
C ILE A 20 -13.54 31.57 -30.62
N HIS A 21 -14.85 31.48 -30.58
CA HIS A 21 -15.62 31.43 -29.33
C HIS A 21 -15.34 30.14 -28.54
N LEU A 22 -15.19 29.00 -29.22
CA LEU A 22 -14.80 27.73 -28.62
C LEU A 22 -13.34 27.77 -28.13
N LEU A 23 -12.41 28.34 -28.92
CA LEU A 23 -11.02 28.54 -28.51
C LEU A 23 -10.91 29.51 -27.32
N PHE A 24 -11.71 30.59 -27.29
CA PHE A 24 -11.80 31.49 -26.13
C PHE A 24 -12.48 30.83 -24.93
N GLN A 25 -13.42 29.91 -25.12
CA GLN A 25 -13.98 29.12 -24.01
C GLN A 25 -13.00 28.08 -23.48
N GLU A 26 -12.18 27.46 -24.34
CA GLU A 26 -11.10 26.55 -23.87
C GLU A 26 -9.94 27.29 -23.19
N GLU A 27 -9.61 28.53 -23.62
CA GLU A 27 -8.52 29.33 -23.03
C GLU A 27 -8.95 30.07 -21.74
N PHE A 28 -10.25 30.19 -21.45
CA PHE A 28 -10.83 30.82 -20.26
C PHE A 28 -11.59 29.86 -19.32
N ALA A 29 -11.51 28.56 -19.53
CA ALA A 29 -11.88 27.63 -18.48
C ALA A 29 -10.85 27.79 -17.34
N MET A 30 -11.15 28.65 -16.37
CA MET A 30 -10.32 28.78 -15.17
C MET A 30 -10.17 27.37 -14.62
N LYS A 31 -8.93 26.87 -14.57
CA LYS A 31 -8.58 25.58 -13.96
C LYS A 31 -9.26 25.50 -12.59
N ARG A 32 -10.13 24.50 -12.39
CA ARG A 32 -10.81 24.32 -11.11
C ARG A 32 -9.76 24.16 -10.02
N ARG A 33 -9.93 24.86 -8.90
CA ARG A 33 -9.04 24.77 -7.75
C ARG A 33 -9.17 23.43 -7.06
N THR A 34 -8.09 22.99 -6.43
CA THR A 34 -8.01 21.68 -5.78
C THR A 34 -7.52 21.85 -4.34
N ILE A 35 -8.26 21.34 -3.39
CA ILE A 35 -7.87 21.25 -1.98
C ILE A 35 -7.42 19.81 -1.69
N ALA A 36 -6.25 19.69 -1.05
CA ALA A 36 -5.83 18.44 -0.41
C ALA A 36 -6.28 18.44 1.05
N VAL A 37 -6.80 17.31 1.53
CA VAL A 37 -6.99 17.07 2.96
C VAL A 37 -6.07 15.93 3.41
N CYS A 38 -5.30 16.20 4.48
CA CYS A 38 -4.44 15.22 5.13
C CYS A 38 -5.13 14.76 6.41
N VAL A 39 -5.47 13.49 6.49
CA VAL A 39 -6.27 12.93 7.58
C VAL A 39 -5.91 11.46 7.78
N THR A 40 -5.82 10.98 9.01
CA THR A 40 -5.61 9.56 9.28
C THR A 40 -6.95 8.85 9.42
N GLY A 41 -7.15 7.75 8.66
CA GLY A 41 -8.32 6.92 8.81
C GLY A 41 -9.65 7.64 8.55
N PHE A 42 -9.79 8.34 7.45
CA PHE A 42 -10.98 9.18 7.16
C PHE A 42 -12.33 8.42 7.19
N ASN A 43 -12.29 7.10 7.27
CA ASN A 43 -13.46 6.25 7.41
C ASN A 43 -14.02 6.19 8.85
N TRP A 44 -13.33 6.74 9.83
CA TRP A 44 -13.78 6.85 11.21
C TRP A 44 -14.79 8.00 11.38
N GLU A 45 -15.60 7.94 12.41
CA GLU A 45 -16.73 8.86 12.55
C GLU A 45 -16.30 10.33 12.66
N TYR A 46 -15.29 10.63 13.47
CA TYR A 46 -14.78 11.98 13.66
C TYR A 46 -14.21 12.55 12.36
N GLU A 47 -13.26 11.84 11.78
CA GLU A 47 -12.57 12.23 10.55
C GLU A 47 -13.54 12.33 9.37
N SER A 48 -14.46 11.38 9.25
CA SER A 48 -15.46 11.39 8.19
C SER A 48 -16.42 12.56 8.28
N ARG A 49 -16.75 13.04 9.49
CA ARG A 49 -17.59 14.23 9.68
C ARG A 49 -16.85 15.50 9.26
N VAL A 50 -15.56 15.64 9.62
CA VAL A 50 -14.73 16.78 9.18
C VAL A 50 -14.59 16.77 7.65
N VAL A 51 -14.21 15.63 7.07
CA VAL A 51 -14.05 15.48 5.60
C VAL A 51 -15.39 15.70 4.89
N SER A 52 -16.52 15.28 5.48
CA SER A 52 -17.86 15.58 4.93
C SER A 52 -18.14 17.08 4.85
N GLY A 53 -17.74 17.85 5.88
CA GLY A 53 -17.83 19.31 5.84
C GLY A 53 -16.97 19.95 4.77
N ILE A 54 -15.72 19.49 4.65
CA ILE A 54 -14.81 19.92 3.58
C ILE A 54 -15.41 19.59 2.20
N TYR A 55 -15.88 18.37 1.99
CA TYR A 55 -16.47 17.92 0.72
C TYR A 55 -17.70 18.74 0.31
N GLU A 56 -18.64 18.94 1.26
CA GLU A 56 -19.85 19.71 1.01
C GLU A 56 -19.49 21.15 0.59
N ARG A 57 -18.55 21.78 1.31
CA ARG A 57 -18.14 23.15 1.00
C ARG A 57 -17.35 23.25 -0.30
N CYS A 58 -16.48 22.28 -0.57
CA CYS A 58 -15.78 22.20 -1.86
C CYS A 58 -16.77 22.04 -3.03
N THR A 59 -17.81 21.19 -2.85
CA THR A 59 -18.85 21.01 -3.88
C THR A 59 -19.63 22.29 -4.13
N GLU A 60 -20.02 23.04 -3.07
CA GLU A 60 -20.70 24.33 -3.18
C GLU A 60 -19.87 25.38 -3.92
N LEU A 61 -18.57 25.36 -3.75
CA LEU A 61 -17.62 26.32 -4.33
C LEU A 61 -16.99 25.86 -5.64
N ASP A 62 -17.41 24.73 -6.20
CA ASP A 62 -16.85 24.11 -7.41
C ASP A 62 -15.34 23.83 -7.30
N ILE A 63 -14.92 23.19 -6.18
CA ILE A 63 -13.52 22.88 -5.84
C ILE A 63 -13.34 21.36 -5.83
N ASN A 64 -12.24 20.86 -6.42
CA ASN A 64 -11.85 19.45 -6.32
C ASN A 64 -11.29 19.14 -4.92
N LEU A 65 -11.56 17.93 -4.44
CA LEU A 65 -11.06 17.44 -3.16
C LEU A 65 -10.23 16.16 -3.33
N LEU A 66 -8.99 16.18 -2.82
CA LEU A 66 -8.10 15.03 -2.79
C LEU A 66 -7.76 14.71 -1.32
N ALA A 67 -8.20 13.57 -0.81
CA ALA A 67 -7.93 13.13 0.56
C ALA A 67 -6.72 12.17 0.59
N PHE A 68 -5.68 12.51 1.32
CA PHE A 68 -4.52 11.65 1.57
C PHE A 68 -4.66 11.07 2.96
N ALA A 69 -4.93 9.76 3.02
CA ALA A 69 -5.39 9.11 4.23
C ALA A 69 -4.60 7.83 4.53
N PRO A 70 -3.60 7.89 5.43
CA PRO A 70 -3.10 6.71 6.14
C PRO A 70 -4.23 5.86 6.72
N LEU A 71 -4.03 4.56 6.82
CA LEU A 71 -5.07 3.62 7.25
C LEU A 71 -5.20 3.53 8.78
N MET A 72 -4.09 3.66 9.50
CA MET A 72 -4.03 3.39 10.93
C MET A 72 -4.20 4.62 11.80
N HIS A 73 -4.96 4.48 12.86
CA HIS A 73 -5.14 5.49 13.90
C HIS A 73 -3.92 5.66 14.81
N LYS A 74 -3.82 6.82 15.50
CA LYS A 74 -2.81 7.08 16.53
C LYS A 74 -2.67 5.92 17.52
N PRO A 75 -1.44 5.56 17.91
CA PRO A 75 -1.14 4.42 18.78
C PRO A 75 -1.72 4.50 20.19
N GLU A 76 -2.25 5.63 20.62
CA GLU A 76 -2.81 5.84 21.97
C GLU A 76 -3.94 4.86 22.32
N LEU A 77 -4.64 4.36 21.31
CA LEU A 77 -5.65 3.31 21.46
C LEU A 77 -5.07 1.89 21.58
N ASN A 78 -3.81 1.68 21.24
CA ASN A 78 -3.15 0.37 21.23
C ASN A 78 -2.26 0.14 22.46
N ALA A 79 -2.82 0.20 23.68
CA ALA A 79 -2.17 -0.28 24.91
C ALA A 79 -0.74 0.24 25.19
N GLY A 80 -0.41 1.47 24.79
CA GLY A 80 0.83 2.16 25.22
C GLY A 80 2.13 1.63 24.62
N LYS A 81 2.08 0.84 23.55
CA LYS A 81 3.29 0.46 22.81
C LYS A 81 3.42 1.32 21.56
N PRO A 82 4.55 2.01 21.37
CA PRO A 82 4.78 2.75 20.14
C PRO A 82 4.78 1.81 18.94
N LEU A 83 4.21 2.26 17.82
CA LEU A 83 4.31 1.54 16.55
C LEU A 83 5.77 1.51 16.09
N PRO A 84 6.22 0.44 15.41
CA PRO A 84 7.54 0.42 14.79
C PRO A 84 7.70 1.60 13.81
N GLU A 85 8.89 2.23 13.80
CA GLU A 85 9.17 3.36 12.88
C GLU A 85 8.94 3.01 11.41
N SER A 86 9.28 1.79 11.00
CA SER A 86 9.03 1.28 9.65
C SER A 86 7.55 1.31 9.28
N PHE A 87 6.69 1.02 10.25
CA PHE A 87 5.24 1.03 10.08
C PHE A 87 4.69 2.45 9.90
N VAL A 88 5.09 3.36 10.82
CA VAL A 88 4.71 4.78 10.73
C VAL A 88 5.17 5.37 9.38
N ARG A 89 6.37 5.03 8.94
CA ARG A 89 6.89 5.45 7.65
C ARG A 89 6.05 4.95 6.48
N GLY A 90 5.70 3.66 6.44
CA GLY A 90 4.85 3.09 5.39
C GLY A 90 3.48 3.78 5.28
N GLU A 91 2.89 4.16 6.42
CA GLU A 91 1.64 4.92 6.46
C GLU A 91 1.79 6.36 5.96
N THR A 92 2.88 7.03 6.33
CA THR A 92 3.05 8.47 6.07
C THR A 92 3.66 8.80 4.71
N GLU A 93 4.21 7.81 3.98
CA GLU A 93 4.70 8.00 2.59
C GLU A 93 3.60 8.43 1.62
N ILE A 94 2.33 8.19 1.94
CA ILE A 94 1.19 8.67 1.13
C ILE A 94 1.18 10.19 0.98
N PHE A 95 1.70 10.94 1.95
CA PHE A 95 1.78 12.40 1.89
C PHE A 95 2.83 12.91 0.90
N ASP A 96 3.75 12.06 0.46
CA ASP A 96 4.72 12.42 -0.58
C ASP A 96 4.07 12.53 -1.97
N LEU A 97 2.86 11.94 -2.14
CA LEU A 97 2.03 12.15 -3.33
C LEU A 97 1.48 13.57 -3.47
N ILE A 98 1.49 14.40 -2.40
CA ILE A 98 1.00 15.77 -2.45
C ILE A 98 1.81 16.55 -3.48
N ASN A 99 1.19 16.78 -4.64
CA ASN A 99 1.81 17.49 -5.76
C ASN A 99 1.37 18.97 -5.76
N CYS A 100 2.30 19.88 -5.39
CA CYS A 100 2.04 21.29 -5.29
C CYS A 100 1.75 22.00 -6.64
N ASP A 101 1.96 21.33 -7.78
CA ASP A 101 1.61 21.87 -9.10
C ASP A 101 0.11 21.77 -9.41
N ILE A 102 -0.60 20.88 -8.70
CA ILE A 102 -2.03 20.62 -8.92
C ILE A 102 -2.90 20.94 -7.70
N ILE A 103 -2.30 21.16 -6.54
CA ILE A 103 -2.98 21.46 -5.28
C ILE A 103 -2.87 22.95 -4.99
N ASP A 104 -3.99 23.60 -4.73
CA ASP A 104 -4.09 25.04 -4.51
C ASP A 104 -4.32 25.40 -3.04
N GLY A 105 -4.70 24.44 -2.17
CA GLY A 105 -4.90 24.62 -0.74
C GLY A 105 -4.77 23.32 0.02
N ILE A 106 -4.37 23.35 1.30
CA ILE A 106 -4.21 22.15 2.13
C ILE A 106 -4.93 22.33 3.47
N ALA A 107 -5.76 21.36 3.84
CA ALA A 107 -6.32 21.20 5.17
C ALA A 107 -5.67 19.99 5.86
N ILE A 108 -5.16 20.18 7.08
CA ILE A 108 -4.53 19.10 7.84
C ILE A 108 -5.37 18.86 9.10
N LEU A 109 -5.85 17.64 9.29
CA LEU A 109 -6.51 17.24 10.53
C LEU A 109 -5.43 16.78 11.53
N GLY A 110 -4.83 17.76 12.21
CA GLY A 110 -3.55 17.56 12.92
C GLY A 110 -3.65 16.61 14.09
N ASP A 111 -4.74 16.63 14.87
CA ASP A 111 -4.93 15.75 16.01
C ASP A 111 -5.13 14.26 15.62
N SER A 112 -5.51 13.98 14.37
CA SER A 112 -5.60 12.61 13.86
C SER A 112 -4.29 12.08 13.27
N MET A 113 -3.32 12.96 12.99
CA MET A 113 -2.07 12.57 12.33
C MET A 113 -1.26 11.59 13.18
N ILE A 114 -0.81 10.50 12.56
CA ILE A 114 -0.05 9.44 13.22
C ILE A 114 1.37 9.88 13.61
N ASP A 115 1.93 10.84 12.87
CA ASP A 115 3.27 11.40 13.04
C ASP A 115 3.24 12.93 12.96
N GLU A 116 3.68 13.58 14.02
CA GLU A 116 3.73 15.04 14.14
C GLU A 116 4.67 15.68 13.12
N ASN A 117 5.78 15.01 12.77
CA ASN A 117 6.72 15.51 11.78
C ASN A 117 6.07 15.68 10.40
N SER A 118 5.07 14.86 10.09
CA SER A 118 4.33 14.95 8.83
C SER A 118 3.56 16.27 8.70
N ILE A 119 3.03 16.81 9.81
CA ILE A 119 2.33 18.13 9.80
C ILE A 119 3.27 19.22 9.32
N TYR A 120 4.45 19.29 9.94
CA TYR A 120 5.45 20.33 9.59
C TYR A 120 6.01 20.12 8.19
N ARG A 121 6.30 18.88 7.78
CA ARG A 121 6.80 18.56 6.45
C ARG A 121 5.82 18.99 5.35
N ILE A 122 4.52 18.71 5.52
CA ILE A 122 3.47 19.14 4.60
C ILE A 122 3.37 20.68 4.58
N ALA A 123 3.32 21.30 5.75
CA ALA A 123 3.19 22.74 5.87
C ALA A 123 4.39 23.50 5.27
N GLU A 124 5.63 23.04 5.48
CA GLU A 124 6.83 23.62 4.87
C GLU A 124 6.83 23.47 3.34
N LYS A 125 6.44 22.29 2.82
CA LYS A 125 6.30 22.06 1.38
C LYS A 125 5.26 23.00 0.77
N ALA A 126 4.11 23.16 1.41
CA ALA A 126 3.05 24.07 0.98
C ALA A 126 3.53 25.54 0.98
N LYS A 127 4.19 25.96 2.05
CA LYS A 127 4.73 27.32 2.21
C LYS A 127 5.74 27.67 1.11
N ALA A 128 6.61 26.73 0.75
CA ALA A 128 7.59 26.92 -0.34
C ALA A 128 6.91 27.18 -1.70
N HIS A 129 5.66 26.76 -1.89
CA HIS A 129 4.85 26.96 -3.11
C HIS A 129 3.74 28.00 -2.94
N ASN A 130 3.72 28.76 -1.83
CA ASN A 130 2.69 29.74 -1.50
C ASN A 130 1.26 29.15 -1.46
N ILE A 131 1.10 27.91 -1.02
CA ILE A 131 -0.18 27.23 -0.88
C ILE A 131 -0.72 27.49 0.54
N PRO A 132 -1.93 28.08 0.70
CA PRO A 132 -2.54 28.29 2.01
C PRO A 132 -2.81 26.95 2.69
N THR A 133 -2.43 26.88 3.96
CA THR A 133 -2.56 25.67 4.78
C THR A 133 -3.32 25.97 6.07
N VAL A 134 -4.32 25.16 6.39
CA VAL A 134 -5.13 25.29 7.60
C VAL A 134 -5.00 24.02 8.43
N ASN A 135 -4.67 24.15 9.71
CA ASN A 135 -4.66 23.05 10.67
C ASN A 135 -6.02 22.94 11.38
N ILE A 136 -6.52 21.75 11.54
CA ILE A 136 -7.81 21.48 12.19
C ILE A 136 -7.54 20.71 13.48
N ASN A 137 -8.04 21.25 14.59
CA ASN A 137 -8.13 20.64 15.92
C ASN A 137 -6.81 20.09 16.50
N ASP A 138 -5.68 20.73 16.20
CA ASP A 138 -4.42 20.41 16.87
C ASP A 138 -3.78 21.63 17.52
N PRO A 139 -4.14 21.93 18.78
CA PRO A 139 -3.57 23.04 19.50
C PRO A 139 -2.11 22.84 19.94
N ASN A 140 -1.59 21.61 19.89
CA ASN A 140 -0.19 21.31 20.24
C ASN A 140 0.76 21.68 19.09
N HIS A 141 0.28 21.63 17.85
CA HIS A 141 1.09 21.92 16.66
C HIS A 141 0.40 22.98 15.80
N PRO A 142 0.22 24.22 16.32
CA PRO A 142 -0.48 25.28 15.59
C PRO A 142 0.29 25.67 14.34
N LEU A 143 -0.45 25.90 13.26
CA LEU A 143 0.05 26.53 12.04
C LEU A 143 -0.36 28.00 12.02
N GLU A 144 -0.07 28.69 10.91
CA GLU A 144 -0.45 30.11 10.74
C GLU A 144 -1.97 30.31 10.82
N HIS A 145 -2.74 29.32 10.35
CA HIS A 145 -4.20 29.33 10.39
C HIS A 145 -4.74 28.04 10.98
N ASN A 146 -5.66 28.17 11.95
CA ASN A 146 -6.16 27.01 12.69
C ASN A 146 -7.68 27.07 12.86
N VAL A 147 -8.33 25.91 12.74
CA VAL A 147 -9.72 25.71 13.17
C VAL A 147 -9.70 24.92 14.47
N CYS A 148 -10.26 25.50 15.53
CA CYS A 148 -10.24 24.93 16.87
C CYS A 148 -11.63 24.46 17.27
N LEU A 149 -11.73 23.32 17.92
CA LEU A 149 -12.95 22.86 18.58
C LEU A 149 -12.94 23.36 20.03
N SER A 150 -14.05 23.99 20.47
CA SER A 150 -14.14 24.58 21.80
C SER A 150 -14.54 23.56 22.87
N ASP A 151 -13.61 22.70 23.31
CA ASP A 151 -13.87 21.64 24.30
C ASP A 151 -14.11 22.19 25.71
N LYS A 152 -13.40 23.26 26.07
CA LYS A 152 -13.46 23.87 27.40
C LYS A 152 -14.88 24.34 27.77
N ASN A 153 -15.53 25.08 26.89
CA ASN A 153 -16.88 25.57 27.13
C ASN A 153 -17.92 24.44 27.02
N ALA A 154 -17.65 23.44 26.22
CA ALA A 154 -18.55 22.33 25.94
C ALA A 154 -18.80 21.43 27.17
N MET A 155 -17.77 21.08 27.93
CA MET A 155 -17.92 20.29 29.16
C MET A 155 -18.66 21.07 30.25
N GLU A 156 -18.52 22.40 30.29
CA GLU A 156 -19.29 23.23 31.21
C GLU A 156 -20.81 23.04 31.04
N PHE A 157 -21.29 22.87 29.78
CA PHE A 157 -22.72 22.65 29.52
C PHE A 157 -23.25 21.39 30.22
N VAL A 158 -22.50 20.31 30.17
CA VAL A 158 -22.86 19.02 30.80
C VAL A 158 -22.92 19.17 32.31
N ILE A 159 -21.86 19.74 32.90
CA ILE A 159 -21.78 19.85 34.37
C ILE A 159 -22.84 20.80 34.92
N ARG A 160 -23.07 21.97 34.27
CA ARG A 160 -24.15 22.89 34.61
C ARG A 160 -25.53 22.21 34.50
N HIS A 161 -25.77 21.45 33.45
CA HIS A 161 -27.01 20.70 33.28
C HIS A 161 -27.26 19.72 34.42
N LEU A 162 -26.24 18.99 34.87
CA LEU A 162 -26.35 18.06 36.01
C LEU A 162 -26.67 18.80 37.33
N ILE A 163 -26.07 19.97 37.57
CA ILE A 163 -26.28 20.77 38.79
C ILE A 163 -27.58 21.54 38.72
N GLU A 164 -27.78 22.35 37.69
CA GLU A 164 -28.87 23.32 37.64
C GLU A 164 -30.23 22.66 37.32
N LYS A 165 -30.24 21.63 36.47
CA LYS A 165 -31.45 20.94 36.04
C LYS A 165 -31.82 19.77 36.95
N HIS A 166 -30.82 19.01 37.41
CA HIS A 166 -31.04 17.78 38.19
C HIS A 166 -30.69 17.93 39.67
N GLY A 167 -30.11 19.05 40.10
CA GLY A 167 -29.74 19.31 41.51
C GLY A 167 -28.62 18.39 42.02
N ILE A 168 -27.84 17.79 41.15
CA ILE A 168 -26.80 16.84 41.53
C ILE A 168 -25.53 17.60 41.88
N THR A 169 -25.07 17.41 43.13
CA THR A 169 -23.85 18.03 43.65
C THR A 169 -22.68 17.07 43.77
N LYS A 170 -22.91 15.76 43.67
CA LYS A 170 -21.90 14.71 43.70
C LYS A 170 -21.78 14.10 42.35
N ILE A 171 -20.80 14.55 41.58
CA ILE A 171 -20.58 14.16 40.18
C ILE A 171 -19.22 13.48 40.08
N GLY A 172 -19.18 12.20 39.68
CA GLY A 172 -17.95 11.52 39.28
C GLY A 172 -17.49 11.98 37.91
N PHE A 173 -16.20 12.17 37.73
CA PHE A 173 -15.59 12.50 36.45
C PHE A 173 -14.66 11.38 35.99
N ILE A 174 -14.88 10.88 34.80
CA ILE A 174 -13.99 9.89 34.17
C ILE A 174 -13.30 10.56 32.98
N GLY A 175 -12.03 10.94 33.19
CA GLY A 175 -11.16 11.53 32.14
C GLY A 175 -10.56 10.51 31.19
N GLY A 176 -9.90 11.00 30.14
CA GLY A 176 -9.10 10.20 29.23
C GLY A 176 -7.72 9.86 29.82
N PHE A 177 -6.64 10.13 29.07
CA PHE A 177 -5.27 9.97 29.57
C PHE A 177 -4.87 11.16 30.45
N PRO A 178 -4.23 10.94 31.61
CA PRO A 178 -3.66 12.01 32.42
C PRO A 178 -2.62 12.81 31.59
N GLY A 179 -2.68 14.14 31.68
CA GLY A 179 -1.78 15.04 30.95
C GLY A 179 -2.11 15.24 29.46
N ASN A 180 -3.12 14.56 28.95
CA ASN A 180 -3.65 14.85 27.61
C ASN A 180 -4.43 16.18 27.65
N LEU A 181 -4.14 17.09 26.72
CA LEU A 181 -4.69 18.44 26.71
C LEU A 181 -6.23 18.44 26.75
N GLN A 182 -6.88 17.63 25.93
CA GLN A 182 -8.35 17.53 25.90
C GLN A 182 -8.92 17.04 27.24
N THR A 183 -8.25 16.07 27.87
CA THR A 183 -8.61 15.59 29.21
C THR A 183 -8.49 16.70 30.25
N GLU A 184 -7.38 17.45 30.24
CA GLU A 184 -7.12 18.53 31.19
C GLU A 184 -8.08 19.71 31.00
N GLU A 185 -8.42 20.06 29.76
CA GLU A 185 -9.42 21.11 29.48
C GLU A 185 -10.81 20.73 29.97
N ARG A 186 -11.25 19.47 29.72
CA ARG A 186 -12.54 18.94 30.19
C ARG A 186 -12.57 18.84 31.70
N LEU A 187 -11.48 18.41 32.35
CA LEU A 187 -11.35 18.40 33.82
C LEU A 187 -11.35 19.80 34.42
N ALA A 188 -10.65 20.76 33.78
CA ALA A 188 -10.64 22.14 34.23
C ALA A 188 -12.05 22.76 34.16
N ALA A 189 -12.82 22.47 33.12
CA ALA A 189 -14.20 22.89 32.95
C ALA A 189 -15.10 22.29 34.06
N TYR A 190 -14.93 20.97 34.35
CA TYR A 190 -15.64 20.32 35.46
C TYR A 190 -15.35 21.01 36.81
N LYS A 191 -14.06 21.20 37.17
CA LYS A 191 -13.65 21.86 38.43
C LYS A 191 -14.14 23.31 38.51
N LYS A 192 -14.11 24.05 37.39
CA LYS A 192 -14.59 25.44 37.28
C LYS A 192 -16.08 25.53 37.66
N VAL A 193 -16.94 24.72 37.03
CA VAL A 193 -18.40 24.77 37.27
C VAL A 193 -18.74 24.37 38.69
N LEU A 194 -18.09 23.36 39.28
CA LEU A 194 -18.28 23.02 40.70
C LEU A 194 -17.92 24.21 41.59
N THR A 195 -16.81 24.90 41.33
CA THR A 195 -16.38 26.06 42.12
C THR A 195 -17.38 27.23 42.00
N GLU A 196 -17.90 27.52 40.82
CA GLU A 196 -18.91 28.56 40.59
C GLU A 196 -20.21 28.30 41.35
N HIS A 197 -20.57 27.02 41.55
CA HIS A 197 -21.74 26.61 42.31
C HIS A 197 -21.44 26.35 43.79
N ASN A 198 -20.25 26.70 44.28
CA ASN A 198 -19.79 26.46 45.66
C ASN A 198 -19.86 24.97 46.10
N ILE A 199 -19.64 24.03 45.14
CA ILE A 199 -19.57 22.60 45.41
C ILE A 199 -18.10 22.24 45.63
N PRO A 200 -17.74 21.60 46.77
CA PRO A 200 -16.38 21.18 47.04
C PRO A 200 -15.88 20.16 45.99
N ILE A 201 -14.65 20.37 45.47
CA ILE A 201 -14.01 19.40 44.62
C ILE A 201 -13.55 18.22 45.47
N ASN A 202 -14.05 17.03 45.15
CA ASN A 202 -13.59 15.79 45.75
C ASN A 202 -12.71 15.05 44.75
N GLU A 203 -11.40 14.93 45.04
CA GLU A 203 -10.45 14.28 44.14
C GLU A 203 -10.72 12.76 44.01
N ASP A 204 -11.39 12.11 44.98
CA ASP A 204 -11.79 10.70 44.86
C ASP A 204 -12.87 10.47 43.77
N TYR A 205 -13.53 11.54 43.33
CA TYR A 205 -14.50 11.49 42.23
C TYR A 205 -13.84 11.63 40.84
N ILE A 206 -12.52 11.83 40.77
CA ILE A 206 -11.80 12.03 39.53
C ILE A 206 -10.99 10.77 39.22
N THR A 207 -11.29 10.13 38.08
CA THR A 207 -10.63 8.90 37.61
C THR A 207 -10.27 9.00 36.13
N TYR A 208 -9.45 8.08 35.62
CA TYR A 208 -8.96 8.14 34.25
C TYR A 208 -9.15 6.79 33.53
N GLY A 209 -10.02 6.78 32.52
CA GLY A 209 -10.44 5.59 31.76
C GLY A 209 -9.77 5.43 30.40
N HIS A 210 -8.76 6.24 30.10
CA HIS A 210 -7.94 6.16 28.87
C HIS A 210 -8.76 6.15 27.57
N PHE A 211 -9.88 6.87 27.54
CA PHE A 211 -10.81 6.94 26.40
C PHE A 211 -11.40 5.60 25.95
N TRP A 212 -11.27 4.53 26.73
CA TRP A 212 -11.67 3.18 26.33
C TRP A 212 -12.30 2.37 27.48
N LYS A 213 -12.29 1.05 27.35
CA LYS A 213 -12.90 0.07 28.25
C LYS A 213 -12.41 0.15 29.71
N ASP A 214 -11.25 0.73 29.97
CA ASP A 214 -10.75 0.96 31.33
C ASP A 214 -11.67 1.88 32.16
N SER A 215 -12.56 2.65 31.50
CA SER A 215 -13.64 3.42 32.14
C SER A 215 -14.57 2.57 33.03
N VAL A 216 -14.71 1.27 32.75
CA VAL A 216 -15.45 0.32 33.58
C VAL A 216 -14.82 0.21 34.97
N LYS A 217 -13.50 0.07 35.07
CA LYS A 217 -12.76 0.04 36.34
C LYS A 217 -12.93 1.35 37.12
N CYS A 218 -12.94 2.47 36.40
CA CYS A 218 -13.18 3.79 36.97
C CYS A 218 -14.60 3.88 37.60
N ALA A 219 -15.60 3.39 36.89
CA ALA A 219 -16.95 3.31 37.41
C ALA A 219 -17.03 2.42 38.65
N GLU A 220 -16.37 1.26 38.67
CA GLU A 220 -16.27 0.39 39.85
C GLU A 220 -15.63 1.10 41.06
N GLN A 221 -14.54 1.87 40.82
CA GLN A 221 -13.90 2.68 41.87
C GLN A 221 -14.85 3.71 42.44
N LEU A 222 -15.58 4.47 41.60
CA LEU A 222 -16.56 5.46 42.02
C LEU A 222 -17.72 4.83 42.79
N LEU A 223 -18.16 3.64 42.40
CA LEU A 223 -19.24 2.89 43.08
C LEU A 223 -18.79 2.24 44.38
N ALA A 224 -17.49 2.02 44.58
CA ALA A 224 -16.95 1.47 45.84
C ALA A 224 -16.79 2.52 46.93
N LEU A 225 -16.88 3.81 46.62
CA LEU A 225 -16.81 4.89 47.60
C LEU A 225 -17.99 4.78 48.58
N GLU A 226 -17.76 5.09 49.87
CA GLU A 226 -18.80 5.17 50.88
C GLU A 226 -19.85 6.24 50.49
N ASP A 227 -19.36 7.39 50.04
CA ASP A 227 -20.17 8.48 49.53
C ASP A 227 -20.14 8.47 47.99
N LYS A 228 -21.09 7.80 47.36
CA LYS A 228 -21.16 7.58 45.92
C LYS A 228 -21.65 8.82 45.18
N PRO A 229 -21.15 9.09 43.97
CA PRO A 229 -21.68 10.13 43.11
C PRO A 229 -23.12 9.77 42.65
N GLY A 230 -23.95 10.79 42.43
CA GLY A 230 -25.30 10.65 41.84
C GLY A 230 -25.28 10.68 40.29
N ALA A 231 -24.20 11.16 39.70
CA ALA A 231 -23.99 11.17 38.27
C ALA A 231 -22.51 10.90 37.94
N ILE A 232 -22.26 10.34 36.75
CA ILE A 232 -20.93 10.14 36.18
C ILE A 232 -20.86 10.91 34.86
N ALA A 233 -19.96 11.90 34.79
CA ALA A 233 -19.64 12.63 33.57
C ALA A 233 -18.38 12.02 32.97
N CYS A 234 -18.49 11.44 31.77
CA CYS A 234 -17.37 10.85 31.04
C CYS A 234 -16.83 11.84 30.04
N ALA A 235 -15.51 11.88 29.89
CA ALA A 235 -14.83 12.75 28.93
C ALA A 235 -14.94 12.25 27.49
N SER A 236 -15.60 11.12 27.21
CA SER A 236 -16.00 10.70 25.87
C SER A 236 -17.26 9.83 25.90
N ASP A 237 -17.96 9.77 24.77
CA ASP A 237 -19.15 8.93 24.62
C ASP A 237 -18.81 7.45 24.69
N THR A 238 -17.71 7.03 24.09
CA THR A 238 -17.24 5.64 24.15
C THR A 238 -17.08 5.16 25.59
N MET A 239 -16.45 5.97 26.45
CA MET A 239 -16.34 5.64 27.87
C MET A 239 -17.70 5.60 28.55
N ALA A 240 -18.58 6.56 28.25
CA ALA A 240 -19.92 6.63 28.82
C ALA A 240 -20.75 5.39 28.48
N LEU A 241 -20.68 4.91 27.23
CA LEU A 241 -21.39 3.71 26.78
C LEU A 241 -20.89 2.45 27.49
N PHE A 242 -19.57 2.27 27.67
CA PHE A 242 -19.03 1.17 28.46
C PHE A 242 -19.48 1.22 29.94
N VAL A 243 -19.49 2.42 30.53
CA VAL A 243 -19.98 2.63 31.91
C VAL A 243 -21.46 2.30 32.01
N MET A 244 -22.28 2.75 31.06
CA MET A 244 -23.72 2.45 31.04
C MET A 244 -23.99 0.95 30.90
N ASP A 245 -23.24 0.26 30.06
CA ASP A 245 -23.37 -1.18 29.86
C ASP A 245 -23.01 -1.95 31.14
N HIS A 246 -21.91 -1.58 31.78
CA HIS A 246 -21.47 -2.15 33.05
C HIS A 246 -22.51 -1.91 34.19
N LEU A 247 -23.01 -0.68 34.30
CA LEU A 247 -24.03 -0.34 35.32
C LEU A 247 -25.30 -1.16 35.13
N LYS A 248 -25.80 -1.26 33.89
CA LYS A 248 -26.98 -2.08 33.57
C LYS A 248 -26.74 -3.56 33.85
N GLY A 249 -25.57 -4.08 33.53
CA GLY A 249 -25.16 -5.46 33.82
C GLY A 249 -25.14 -5.77 35.32
N ASN A 250 -24.91 -4.76 36.15
CA ASN A 250 -24.94 -4.84 37.61
C ASN A 250 -26.28 -4.41 38.24
N GLY A 251 -27.35 -4.30 37.43
CA GLY A 251 -28.72 -4.07 37.90
C GLY A 251 -29.11 -2.61 38.18
N TYR A 252 -28.24 -1.64 37.83
CA TYR A 252 -28.61 -0.22 37.94
C TYR A 252 -29.61 0.16 36.85
N ARG A 253 -30.59 0.94 37.19
CA ARG A 253 -31.62 1.47 36.28
C ARG A 253 -31.26 2.90 35.92
N LEU A 254 -30.84 3.09 34.70
CA LEU A 254 -30.47 4.41 34.14
C LEU A 254 -31.73 5.09 33.56
N PRO A 255 -31.96 6.37 33.82
CA PRO A 255 -31.20 7.32 34.68
C PRO A 255 -31.57 7.29 36.14
N ARG A 256 -32.50 6.45 36.59
CA ARG A 256 -33.10 6.50 37.91
C ARG A 256 -32.14 6.34 39.08
N ASP A 257 -31.24 5.33 38.98
CA ASP A 257 -30.31 4.98 40.06
C ASP A 257 -28.94 5.68 39.85
N MET A 258 -28.59 6.05 38.59
CA MET A 258 -27.39 6.76 38.21
C MET A 258 -27.63 7.52 36.88
N ILE A 259 -27.20 8.78 36.82
CA ILE A 259 -27.11 9.53 35.56
C ILE A 259 -25.71 9.33 34.95
N VAL A 260 -25.66 9.10 33.64
CA VAL A 260 -24.39 9.05 32.89
C VAL A 260 -24.49 10.03 31.75
N THR A 261 -23.42 10.81 31.58
CA THR A 261 -23.27 11.74 30.43
C THR A 261 -21.96 11.49 29.72
N GLY A 262 -21.94 11.76 28.40
CA GLY A 262 -20.77 11.61 27.55
C GLY A 262 -20.26 12.94 26.99
N PHE A 263 -19.39 12.84 26.01
CA PHE A 263 -18.78 13.94 25.26
C PHE A 263 -18.37 13.44 23.87
N ASP A 264 -18.57 14.21 22.82
CA ASP A 264 -18.28 14.09 21.38
C ASP A 264 -19.54 14.06 20.51
N GLY A 265 -20.68 13.54 20.99
CA GLY A 265 -21.95 13.44 20.26
C GLY A 265 -21.88 12.45 19.11
N VAL A 266 -21.25 11.28 19.35
CA VAL A 266 -21.17 10.20 18.35
C VAL A 266 -22.54 9.60 18.06
N LYS A 267 -22.69 8.97 16.88
CA LYS A 267 -23.96 8.39 16.44
C LYS A 267 -24.52 7.34 17.41
N ASP A 268 -23.65 6.60 18.08
CA ASP A 268 -24.03 5.57 19.05
C ASP A 268 -24.82 6.14 20.25
N CYS A 269 -24.69 7.44 20.54
CA CYS A 269 -25.51 8.11 21.56
C CYS A 269 -27.00 8.03 21.27
N ASP A 270 -27.40 8.07 20.01
CA ASP A 270 -28.80 8.07 19.57
C ASP A 270 -29.36 6.65 19.40
N VAL A 271 -28.51 5.63 19.28
CA VAL A 271 -28.91 4.23 19.07
C VAL A 271 -28.76 3.35 20.30
N TYR A 272 -27.98 3.75 21.32
CA TYR A 272 -27.89 3.05 22.60
C TYR A 272 -29.13 3.29 23.45
N PHE A 273 -29.54 2.33 24.31
CA PHE A 273 -30.68 2.51 25.20
C PHE A 273 -30.28 2.39 26.68
N PRO A 274 -30.64 3.39 27.52
CA PRO A 274 -31.22 4.70 27.17
C PRO A 274 -30.25 5.54 26.32
N THR A 275 -30.78 6.41 25.44
CA THR A 275 -29.98 7.28 24.57
C THR A 275 -29.13 8.23 25.42
N LEU A 276 -27.85 8.41 25.03
CA LEU A 276 -26.85 9.09 25.85
C LEU A 276 -26.95 10.62 25.72
N THR A 277 -27.11 11.31 26.85
CA THR A 277 -26.90 12.75 26.97
C THR A 277 -25.44 13.06 26.81
N SER A 278 -25.09 13.94 25.87
CA SER A 278 -23.71 14.21 25.48
C SER A 278 -23.52 15.65 25.02
N VAL A 279 -22.30 16.01 24.62
CA VAL A 279 -21.99 17.24 23.91
C VAL A 279 -21.71 16.90 22.47
N ARG A 280 -22.42 17.52 21.54
CA ARG A 280 -22.13 17.41 20.12
C ARG A 280 -21.07 18.44 19.73
N ARG A 281 -19.91 17.95 19.35
CA ARG A 281 -18.86 18.76 18.72
C ARG A 281 -19.19 18.94 17.24
N ASN A 282 -19.12 20.17 16.74
CA ASN A 282 -19.49 20.44 15.35
C ASN A 282 -18.33 20.20 14.38
N PHE A 283 -17.95 18.93 14.25
CA PHE A 283 -16.87 18.48 13.37
C PHE A 283 -17.08 18.87 11.91
N LYS A 284 -18.33 18.79 11.43
CA LYS A 284 -18.68 19.19 10.06
C LYS A 284 -18.40 20.66 9.81
N GLN A 285 -18.78 21.53 10.76
CA GLN A 285 -18.51 22.96 10.66
C GLN A 285 -17.01 23.28 10.68
N ALA A 286 -16.21 22.48 11.40
CA ALA A 286 -14.76 22.64 11.38
C ALA A 286 -14.20 22.42 9.97
N GLY A 287 -14.69 21.42 9.26
CA GLY A 287 -14.33 21.17 7.86
C GLY A 287 -14.75 22.32 6.93
N ILE A 288 -15.97 22.85 7.09
CA ILE A 288 -16.48 23.99 6.33
C ILE A 288 -15.58 25.23 6.57
N ASN A 289 -15.30 25.54 7.84
CA ASN A 289 -14.47 26.69 8.21
C ASN A 289 -13.06 26.61 7.59
N ALA A 290 -12.47 25.40 7.52
CA ALA A 290 -11.16 25.23 6.91
C ALA A 290 -11.16 25.57 5.41
N VAL A 291 -12.19 25.18 4.67
CA VAL A 291 -12.35 25.53 3.24
C VAL A 291 -12.59 27.03 3.08
N ASP A 292 -13.40 27.65 3.94
CA ASP A 292 -13.67 29.09 3.90
C ASP A 292 -12.38 29.88 4.17
N MET A 293 -11.56 29.48 5.14
CA MET A 293 -10.26 30.12 5.42
C MET A 293 -9.31 30.01 4.21
N ILE A 294 -9.21 28.84 3.58
CA ILE A 294 -8.41 28.64 2.36
C ILE A 294 -8.94 29.53 1.23
N SER A 295 -10.25 29.58 1.05
CA SER A 295 -10.90 30.39 0.01
C SER A 295 -10.68 31.89 0.21
N SER A 296 -10.75 32.38 1.46
CA SER A 296 -10.42 33.77 1.81
C SER A 296 -8.95 34.09 1.56
N ALA A 297 -8.02 33.16 1.84
CA ALA A 297 -6.62 33.32 1.49
C ALA A 297 -6.42 33.47 -0.03
N TRP A 298 -7.13 32.71 -0.84
CA TRP A 298 -7.10 32.84 -2.30
C TRP A 298 -7.65 34.18 -2.81
N ALA A 299 -8.63 34.73 -2.09
CA ALA A 299 -9.18 36.04 -2.40
C ALA A 299 -8.25 37.21 -1.97
N GLY A 300 -7.17 36.91 -1.26
CA GLY A 300 -6.27 37.92 -0.68
C GLY A 300 -6.87 38.66 0.51
N GLU A 301 -7.87 38.04 1.15
CA GLU A 301 -8.51 38.59 2.35
C GLU A 301 -7.64 38.31 3.60
N ASN A 302 -7.89 39.06 4.66
CA ASN A 302 -7.21 38.82 5.94
C ASN A 302 -7.82 37.59 6.62
N VAL A 303 -7.08 36.48 6.63
CA VAL A 303 -7.50 35.25 7.28
C VAL A 303 -7.14 35.27 8.76
N PRO A 304 -8.08 34.99 9.68
CA PRO A 304 -7.77 34.95 11.11
C PRO A 304 -6.82 33.80 11.45
N GLU A 305 -6.01 33.96 12.48
CA GLU A 305 -5.12 32.92 12.98
C GLU A 305 -5.92 31.72 13.51
N ASN A 306 -6.99 31.96 14.27
CA ASN A 306 -7.81 30.91 14.89
C ASN A 306 -9.30 31.16 14.63
N VAL A 307 -10.01 30.11 14.19
CA VAL A 307 -11.47 30.07 14.07
C VAL A 307 -12.01 28.98 14.98
N TYR A 308 -12.98 29.30 15.83
CA TYR A 308 -13.56 28.35 16.78
C TYR A 308 -14.92 27.85 16.29
N THR A 309 -15.17 26.54 16.45
CA THR A 309 -16.51 25.96 16.24
C THR A 309 -17.25 25.85 17.57
N GLU A 310 -18.54 26.15 17.53
CA GLU A 310 -19.40 25.99 18.71
C GLU A 310 -19.86 24.55 18.85
N SER A 311 -19.95 24.10 20.11
CA SER A 311 -20.50 22.81 20.51
C SER A 311 -21.87 22.99 21.13
N GLU A 312 -22.74 21.96 21.04
CA GLU A 312 -24.09 21.98 21.61
C GLU A 312 -24.34 20.83 22.61
N LEU A 313 -25.15 21.09 23.63
CA LEU A 313 -25.57 20.05 24.56
C LEU A 313 -26.71 19.22 23.96
N LEU A 314 -26.47 17.90 23.80
CA LEU A 314 -27.48 16.92 23.42
C LEU A 314 -28.16 16.35 24.66
N ILE A 315 -29.41 16.74 24.89
CA ILE A 315 -30.22 16.23 26.02
C ILE A 315 -30.97 15.00 25.54
N ASN A 316 -30.68 13.85 26.17
CA ASN A 316 -31.25 12.55 25.84
C ASN A 316 -31.77 11.83 27.08
N GLN A 317 -32.03 10.51 26.95
CA GLN A 317 -32.69 9.71 28.01
C GLN A 317 -31.79 9.44 29.21
N SER A 318 -30.46 9.37 29.05
CA SER A 318 -29.52 8.97 30.11
C SER A 318 -29.43 9.97 31.28
N CYS A 319 -29.87 11.22 31.09
CA CYS A 319 -30.03 12.19 32.17
C CYS A 319 -31.46 12.24 32.75
N GLY A 320 -32.44 11.66 32.06
CA GLY A 320 -33.85 11.62 32.50
C GLY A 320 -34.69 12.80 32.04
N CYS A 321 -34.16 13.74 31.27
CA CYS A 321 -34.93 14.84 30.70
C CYS A 321 -35.86 14.40 29.57
N VAL A 322 -35.49 13.35 28.86
CA VAL A 322 -36.28 12.73 27.80
C VAL A 322 -36.90 11.43 28.36
N ALA A 323 -38.18 11.20 28.06
CA ALA A 323 -38.88 10.00 28.50
C ALA A 323 -38.20 8.73 27.96
N LEU A 324 -38.20 7.67 28.80
CA LEU A 324 -37.67 6.36 28.41
C LEU A 324 -38.69 5.66 27.50
N ASP A 325 -38.60 5.90 26.22
CA ASP A 325 -39.33 5.11 25.24
C ASP A 325 -38.58 3.81 24.93
N VAL A 326 -39.29 2.69 24.95
CA VAL A 326 -38.71 1.39 24.66
C VAL A 326 -38.19 1.41 23.20
N PRO A 327 -37.01 0.89 22.92
CA PRO A 327 -36.47 0.82 21.54
C PRO A 327 -37.50 0.20 20.59
N THR A 328 -37.75 0.89 19.48
CA THR A 328 -38.68 0.42 18.44
C THR A 328 -38.10 -0.75 17.66
N SER A 329 -38.91 -1.40 16.82
CA SER A 329 -38.46 -2.43 15.86
C SER A 329 -37.28 -1.97 15.04
N ASP A 330 -37.17 -0.67 14.76
CA ASP A 330 -36.12 -0.06 13.98
C ASP A 330 -34.73 -0.13 14.64
N TYR A 331 -34.67 -0.01 15.97
CA TYR A 331 -33.45 -0.21 16.75
C TYR A 331 -32.90 -1.63 16.60
N TYR A 332 -33.77 -2.64 16.77
CA TYR A 332 -33.37 -4.04 16.62
C TYR A 332 -33.04 -4.38 15.16
N GLY A 333 -33.75 -3.77 14.22
CA GLY A 333 -33.48 -3.91 12.78
C GLY A 333 -32.12 -3.35 12.37
N ALA A 334 -31.76 -2.18 12.87
CA ALA A 334 -30.46 -1.55 12.62
C ALA A 334 -29.31 -2.41 13.18
N LYS A 335 -29.41 -2.84 14.44
CA LYS A 335 -28.40 -3.69 15.10
C LYS A 335 -28.23 -5.05 14.40
N TYR A 336 -29.34 -5.66 13.95
CA TYR A 336 -29.30 -6.91 13.18
C TYR A 336 -28.67 -6.68 11.79
N GLY A 337 -28.97 -5.56 11.16
CA GLY A 337 -28.35 -5.13 9.90
C GLY A 337 -26.84 -5.02 9.99
N GLU A 338 -26.31 -4.35 11.02
CA GLU A 338 -24.86 -4.22 11.26
C GLU A 338 -24.18 -5.58 11.44
N GLN A 339 -24.79 -6.49 12.21
CA GLN A 339 -24.24 -7.85 12.38
C GLN A 339 -24.20 -8.64 11.06
N ASN A 340 -25.18 -8.47 10.19
CA ASN A 340 -25.21 -9.13 8.90
C ASN A 340 -24.14 -8.57 7.95
N VAL A 341 -23.97 -7.26 7.91
CA VAL A 341 -22.90 -6.60 7.14
C VAL A 341 -21.52 -7.14 7.57
N PHE A 342 -21.29 -7.25 8.88
CA PHE A 342 -20.04 -7.80 9.41
C PHE A 342 -19.81 -9.27 9.02
N LYS A 343 -20.85 -10.11 9.06
CA LYS A 343 -20.77 -11.53 8.63
C LYS A 343 -20.48 -11.64 7.13
N GLU A 344 -21.15 -10.84 6.33
CA GLU A 344 -20.96 -10.80 4.88
C GLU A 344 -19.53 -10.37 4.53
N PHE A 345 -19.04 -9.32 5.19
CA PHE A 345 -17.66 -8.86 5.04
C PHE A 345 -16.63 -9.91 5.42
N ASN A 346 -16.79 -10.58 6.56
CA ASN A 346 -15.86 -11.65 6.98
C ASN A 346 -15.82 -12.79 5.96
N SER A 347 -16.97 -13.18 5.41
CA SER A 347 -17.04 -14.21 4.37
C SER A 347 -16.32 -13.77 3.09
N TYR A 348 -16.46 -12.50 2.73
CA TYR A 348 -15.74 -11.90 1.61
C TYR A 348 -14.21 -11.89 1.84
N ILE A 349 -13.73 -11.44 3.00
CA ILE A 349 -12.30 -11.38 3.33
C ILE A 349 -11.66 -12.78 3.29
N ILE A 350 -12.34 -13.79 3.83
CA ILE A 350 -11.86 -15.19 3.78
C ILE A 350 -11.71 -15.64 2.33
N ARG A 351 -12.73 -15.40 1.51
CA ARG A 351 -12.70 -15.76 0.08
C ARG A 351 -11.58 -15.01 -0.66
N MET A 352 -11.45 -13.72 -0.44
CA MET A 352 -10.40 -12.89 -1.05
C MET A 352 -9.01 -13.43 -0.71
N ASN A 353 -8.73 -13.68 0.57
CA ASN A 353 -7.44 -14.22 1.01
C ASN A 353 -7.14 -15.61 0.38
N THR A 354 -8.17 -16.44 0.18
CA THR A 354 -8.01 -17.72 -0.50
C THR A 354 -7.64 -17.55 -1.98
N LEU A 355 -8.26 -16.60 -2.67
CA LEU A 355 -7.94 -16.28 -4.07
C LEU A 355 -6.55 -15.70 -4.20
N PHE A 356 -6.15 -14.81 -3.29
CA PHE A 356 -4.79 -14.27 -3.25
C PHE A 356 -3.73 -15.36 -3.13
N ALA A 357 -3.94 -16.34 -2.23
CA ALA A 357 -2.99 -17.44 -2.00
C ALA A 357 -2.81 -18.34 -3.23
N GLY A 358 -3.80 -18.39 -4.13
CA GLY A 358 -3.75 -19.17 -5.38
C GLY A 358 -3.35 -18.35 -6.61
N SER A 359 -3.03 -17.06 -6.47
CA SER A 359 -2.73 -16.20 -7.62
C SER A 359 -1.33 -16.46 -8.18
N GLU A 360 -1.25 -16.67 -9.50
CA GLU A 360 0.01 -16.88 -10.23
C GLU A 360 0.54 -15.58 -10.85
N SER A 361 -0.31 -14.55 -10.95
CA SER A 361 0.06 -13.24 -11.49
C SER A 361 -0.51 -12.10 -10.65
N SER A 362 0.11 -10.91 -10.75
CA SER A 362 -0.39 -9.69 -10.10
C SER A 362 -1.79 -9.30 -10.58
N ALA A 363 -2.11 -9.51 -11.85
CA ALA A 363 -3.44 -9.25 -12.39
C ALA A 363 -4.51 -10.12 -11.69
N GLN A 364 -4.30 -11.44 -11.57
CA GLN A 364 -5.22 -12.32 -10.86
C GLN A 364 -5.38 -11.94 -9.39
N LEU A 365 -4.27 -11.55 -8.76
CA LEU A 365 -4.26 -11.11 -7.36
C LEU A 365 -5.20 -9.91 -7.18
N PHE A 366 -5.05 -8.86 -7.96
CA PHE A 366 -5.84 -7.65 -7.79
C PHE A 366 -7.28 -7.74 -8.32
N ASP A 367 -7.59 -8.61 -9.27
CA ASP A 367 -8.97 -8.83 -9.74
C ASP A 367 -9.93 -9.19 -8.59
N SER A 368 -9.45 -9.92 -7.58
CA SER A 368 -10.26 -10.30 -6.43
C SER A 368 -10.64 -9.12 -5.51
N THR A 369 -10.04 -7.94 -5.69
CA THR A 369 -10.35 -6.72 -4.93
C THR A 369 -11.62 -6.02 -5.41
N VAL A 370 -12.06 -6.28 -6.64
CA VAL A 370 -13.24 -5.64 -7.27
C VAL A 370 -14.52 -5.88 -6.47
N ASP A 371 -14.69 -7.06 -5.87
CA ASP A 371 -15.87 -7.34 -5.04
C ASP A 371 -15.88 -6.48 -3.76
N GLY A 372 -14.71 -6.14 -3.21
CA GLY A 372 -14.60 -5.19 -2.10
C GLY A 372 -14.99 -3.77 -2.50
N ALA A 373 -14.56 -3.34 -3.70
CA ALA A 373 -14.98 -2.04 -4.22
C ALA A 373 -16.51 -1.93 -4.34
N LYS A 374 -17.20 -2.99 -4.77
CA LYS A 374 -18.66 -3.08 -4.79
C LYS A 374 -19.26 -3.07 -3.38
N PHE A 375 -18.69 -3.84 -2.45
CA PHE A 375 -19.14 -3.90 -1.05
C PHE A 375 -19.13 -2.52 -0.40
N PHE A 376 -18.05 -1.75 -0.61
CA PHE A 376 -17.91 -0.38 -0.10
C PHE A 376 -18.60 0.67 -0.98
N ALA A 377 -19.33 0.24 -2.02
CA ALA A 377 -20.01 1.12 -2.97
C ALA A 377 -19.11 2.23 -3.54
N LEU A 378 -17.87 1.88 -3.89
CA LEU A 378 -16.97 2.81 -4.57
C LEU A 378 -17.50 3.08 -5.99
N LYS A 379 -17.32 4.32 -6.49
CA LYS A 379 -17.61 4.65 -7.89
C LYS A 379 -16.44 4.25 -8.79
N LYS A 380 -15.22 4.54 -8.35
CA LYS A 380 -13.97 4.19 -9.05
C LYS A 380 -12.96 3.61 -8.05
N LEU A 381 -12.12 2.69 -8.52
CA LEU A 381 -10.97 2.17 -7.78
C LEU A 381 -9.78 2.01 -8.72
N PHE A 382 -8.65 2.58 -8.35
CA PHE A 382 -7.33 2.32 -8.90
C PHE A 382 -6.46 1.71 -7.82
N ILE A 383 -5.79 0.60 -8.11
CA ILE A 383 -4.69 0.09 -7.33
C ILE A 383 -3.43 0.38 -8.11
N CYS A 384 -2.63 1.30 -7.60
CA CYS A 384 -1.44 1.83 -8.24
C CYS A 384 -0.20 1.25 -7.56
N ILE A 385 0.53 0.39 -8.26
CA ILE A 385 1.76 -0.25 -7.77
C ILE A 385 2.98 0.46 -8.33
N CYS A 386 4.01 0.63 -7.52
CA CYS A 386 5.29 1.20 -7.94
C CYS A 386 5.90 0.38 -9.07
N SER A 387 6.31 1.03 -10.16
CA SER A 387 6.80 0.36 -11.38
C SER A 387 8.09 -0.42 -11.19
N ASN A 388 8.87 -0.09 -10.17
CA ASN A 388 10.10 -0.80 -9.79
C ASN A 388 9.85 -2.14 -9.06
N ILE A 389 8.61 -2.42 -8.66
CA ILE A 389 8.22 -3.65 -7.97
C ILE A 389 7.68 -4.69 -8.95
N GLU A 390 6.93 -4.24 -9.97
CA GLU A 390 6.38 -5.13 -10.99
C GLU A 390 7.50 -5.59 -11.92
N ILE A 391 7.98 -6.79 -11.67
CA ILE A 391 9.00 -7.45 -12.48
C ILE A 391 8.28 -8.23 -13.56
N GLY A 392 8.40 -7.79 -14.82
CA GLY A 392 7.91 -8.53 -15.97
C GLY A 392 8.51 -9.94 -16.06
N ASN A 393 7.83 -10.86 -16.74
CA ASN A 393 8.34 -12.22 -16.97
C ASN A 393 9.55 -12.27 -17.92
N GLU A 394 9.91 -11.15 -18.54
CA GLU A 394 11.00 -11.05 -19.52
C GLU A 394 12.18 -10.32 -18.88
N GLU A 395 13.32 -11.02 -18.83
CA GLU A 395 14.67 -10.56 -18.48
C GLU A 395 14.77 -9.53 -17.34
N LEU A 396 14.93 -10.07 -16.15
CA LEU A 396 15.25 -9.31 -14.94
C LEU A 396 16.58 -8.56 -15.14
N ASP A 397 16.47 -7.26 -15.33
CA ASP A 397 17.63 -6.37 -15.37
C ASP A 397 18.35 -6.47 -14.01
N GLU A 398 19.59 -7.00 -14.03
CA GLU A 398 20.39 -7.25 -12.81
C GLU A 398 20.54 -6.01 -11.92
N LYS A 399 20.37 -4.81 -12.48
CA LYS A 399 20.42 -3.53 -11.76
C LYS A 399 19.16 -3.23 -10.93
N LYS A 400 18.03 -3.91 -11.19
CA LYS A 400 16.76 -3.66 -10.48
C LYS A 400 16.56 -4.53 -9.24
N ILE A 401 17.39 -5.58 -9.08
CA ILE A 401 17.29 -6.52 -7.96
C ILE A 401 18.03 -5.95 -6.77
N GLY A 402 17.31 -5.86 -5.64
CA GLY A 402 17.86 -5.32 -4.39
C GLY A 402 17.85 -3.78 -4.29
N SER A 403 17.39 -3.05 -5.31
CA SER A 403 17.06 -1.63 -5.19
C SER A 403 15.67 -1.47 -4.54
N SER A 404 15.52 -2.13 -3.40
CA SER A 404 14.50 -1.93 -2.37
C SER A 404 13.20 -1.22 -2.79
N PHE A 405 12.11 -1.82 -2.43
CA PHE A 405 10.75 -1.28 -2.27
C PHE A 405 10.69 0.03 -1.42
N LYS A 406 11.73 0.87 -1.43
CA LYS A 406 11.84 2.04 -0.57
C LYS A 406 11.32 3.28 -1.28
N GLY A 407 10.15 3.74 -0.79
CA GLY A 407 9.54 4.99 -1.21
C GLY A 407 8.81 4.92 -2.56
N LEU A 408 8.21 6.04 -2.93
CA LEU A 408 7.50 6.22 -4.19
C LEU A 408 8.46 6.13 -5.40
N SER A 409 8.04 5.43 -6.44
CA SER A 409 8.71 5.44 -7.74
C SER A 409 8.24 6.63 -8.59
N ASP A 410 9.04 7.05 -9.57
CA ASP A 410 8.67 8.14 -10.51
C ASP A 410 7.47 7.78 -11.40
N SER A 411 7.19 6.48 -11.55
CA SER A 411 6.05 5.97 -12.33
C SER A 411 5.35 4.83 -11.59
N MET A 412 4.06 4.71 -11.85
CA MET A 412 3.15 3.73 -11.27
C MET A 412 2.52 2.87 -12.36
N ILE A 413 1.97 1.73 -11.95
CA ILE A 413 1.22 0.81 -12.81
C ILE A 413 -0.18 0.65 -12.22
N SER A 414 -1.22 0.88 -13.02
CA SER A 414 -2.60 0.61 -12.63
C SER A 414 -2.93 -0.87 -12.76
N MET A 415 -3.37 -1.51 -11.68
CA MET A 415 -3.57 -2.96 -11.60
C MET A 415 -5.03 -3.40 -11.62
N VAL A 416 -5.98 -2.49 -11.48
CA VAL A 416 -7.42 -2.81 -11.37
C VAL A 416 -8.24 -1.90 -12.26
N LYS A 417 -9.17 -2.47 -13.02
CA LYS A 417 -10.18 -1.77 -13.81
C LYS A 417 -11.54 -1.84 -13.10
N PHE A 418 -11.92 -0.75 -12.42
CA PHE A 418 -13.22 -0.64 -11.76
C PHE A 418 -13.75 0.80 -11.80
N GLY A 419 -14.87 0.99 -12.48
CA GLY A 419 -15.54 2.29 -12.63
C GLY A 419 -14.85 3.27 -13.59
N HIS A 420 -13.89 2.79 -14.39
CA HIS A 420 -13.12 3.57 -15.37
C HIS A 420 -12.70 2.68 -16.56
N ASP A 421 -12.20 3.28 -17.65
CA ASP A 421 -11.81 2.58 -18.88
C ASP A 421 -10.30 2.28 -18.99
N VAL A 422 -9.50 2.62 -17.97
CA VAL A 422 -8.06 2.36 -17.97
C VAL A 422 -7.80 0.86 -17.88
N GLU A 423 -6.97 0.34 -18.78
CA GLU A 423 -6.63 -1.08 -18.80
C GLU A 423 -5.61 -1.44 -17.70
N ASN A 424 -5.70 -2.67 -17.19
CA ASN A 424 -4.74 -3.20 -16.23
C ASN A 424 -3.33 -3.23 -16.84
N GLY A 425 -2.31 -2.88 -16.06
CA GLY A 425 -0.93 -2.78 -16.54
C GLY A 425 -0.56 -1.43 -17.16
N THR A 426 -1.46 -0.43 -17.15
CA THR A 426 -1.17 0.90 -17.69
C THR A 426 -0.17 1.65 -16.83
N TYR A 427 0.95 2.06 -17.43
CA TYR A 427 1.98 2.90 -16.80
C TYR A 427 1.60 4.38 -16.85
N PHE A 428 1.89 5.11 -15.77
CA PHE A 428 1.67 6.55 -15.70
C PHE A 428 2.65 7.22 -14.72
N PRO A 429 2.98 8.51 -14.89
CA PRO A 429 3.84 9.25 -13.96
C PRO A 429 3.17 9.38 -12.58
N THR A 430 3.91 9.18 -11.50
CA THR A 430 3.40 9.32 -10.12
C THR A 430 2.84 10.71 -9.84
N SER A 431 3.40 11.75 -10.46
CA SER A 431 2.90 13.13 -10.36
C SER A 431 1.48 13.33 -10.91
N GLN A 432 0.97 12.40 -11.73
CA GLN A 432 -0.38 12.42 -12.26
C GLN A 432 -1.42 11.88 -11.27
N LEU A 433 -1.01 11.18 -10.21
CA LEU A 433 -1.81 10.56 -9.15
C LEU A 433 -2.69 9.38 -9.58
N ILE A 434 -3.38 9.47 -10.71
CA ILE A 434 -4.17 8.38 -11.31
C ILE A 434 -3.96 8.36 -12.83
N PRO A 435 -4.17 7.22 -13.49
CA PRO A 435 -3.91 7.07 -14.93
C PRO A 435 -4.95 7.76 -15.84
N GLU A 436 -6.03 8.31 -15.29
CA GLU A 436 -6.97 9.15 -16.04
C GLU A 436 -6.39 10.55 -16.25
N LYS A 437 -6.13 10.90 -17.51
CA LYS A 437 -5.68 12.26 -17.85
C LYS A 437 -6.79 13.27 -17.56
N ASP A 438 -6.38 14.46 -17.11
CA ASP A 438 -7.29 15.60 -16.88
C ASP A 438 -8.48 15.32 -15.92
N PHE A 439 -8.34 14.32 -15.03
CA PHE A 439 -9.40 13.94 -14.10
C PHE A 439 -9.89 15.10 -13.20
N LEU A 440 -9.05 16.12 -12.98
CA LEU A 440 -9.38 17.33 -12.22
C LEU A 440 -10.20 18.36 -13.03
N ASN A 441 -10.28 18.21 -14.34
CA ASN A 441 -10.93 19.16 -15.26
C ASN A 441 -12.27 18.66 -15.81
N GLY A 442 -12.90 17.68 -15.12
CA GLY A 442 -14.22 17.16 -15.47
C GLY A 442 -15.35 18.20 -15.37
N ALA A 443 -16.59 17.82 -15.76
CA ALA A 443 -17.75 18.72 -15.69
C ALA A 443 -18.14 19.08 -14.24
N GLU A 444 -17.93 18.16 -13.31
CA GLU A 444 -18.22 18.33 -11.88
C GLU A 444 -16.93 18.23 -11.04
N PRO A 445 -16.90 18.84 -9.83
CA PRO A 445 -15.77 18.66 -8.93
C PRO A 445 -15.63 17.18 -8.53
N VAL A 446 -14.40 16.72 -8.46
CA VAL A 446 -14.08 15.34 -8.09
C VAL A 446 -13.73 15.22 -6.62
N PHE A 447 -14.01 14.04 -6.06
CA PHE A 447 -13.51 13.62 -4.76
C PHE A 447 -12.77 12.29 -4.89
N PHE A 448 -11.46 12.29 -4.71
CA PHE A 448 -10.64 11.08 -4.61
C PHE A 448 -9.98 10.97 -3.25
N ALA A 449 -9.94 9.76 -2.72
CA ALA A 449 -9.15 9.41 -1.55
C ALA A 449 -7.98 8.50 -1.95
N PHE A 450 -6.83 8.72 -1.31
CA PHE A 450 -5.57 8.00 -1.52
C PHE A 450 -5.16 7.34 -0.21
N SER A 451 -5.01 6.03 -0.21
CA SER A 451 -4.56 5.27 0.95
C SER A 451 -3.34 4.41 0.61
N PRO A 452 -2.33 4.30 1.50
CA PRO A 452 -1.11 3.60 1.21
C PRO A 452 -1.33 2.09 1.11
N LEU A 453 -0.56 1.45 0.24
CA LEU A 453 -0.35 0.01 0.22
C LEU A 453 1.10 -0.26 0.59
N TYR A 454 1.33 -0.81 1.78
CA TYR A 454 2.67 -1.11 2.26
C TYR A 454 2.70 -2.47 2.97
N PHE A 455 3.87 -3.09 2.99
CA PHE A 455 4.09 -4.37 3.66
C PHE A 455 5.41 -4.32 4.42
N LYS A 456 5.36 -4.44 5.75
CA LYS A 456 6.48 -4.19 6.65
C LYS A 456 7.00 -2.76 6.46
N ASP A 457 8.25 -2.58 6.00
CA ASP A 457 8.92 -1.32 5.71
C ASP A 457 8.98 -1.00 4.19
N ASN A 458 8.21 -1.74 3.39
CA ASN A 458 8.19 -1.59 1.93
C ASN A 458 6.90 -0.92 1.48
N PHE A 459 7.02 0.23 0.84
CA PHE A 459 5.91 0.92 0.19
C PHE A 459 5.66 0.28 -1.19
N LEU A 460 4.51 -0.36 -1.34
CA LEU A 460 4.14 -1.04 -2.59
C LEU A 460 3.49 -0.10 -3.60
N GLY A 461 2.81 0.92 -3.10
CA GLY A 461 2.02 1.84 -3.89
C GLY A 461 0.83 2.38 -3.08
N TYR A 462 -0.28 2.65 -3.76
CA TYR A 462 -1.47 3.19 -3.12
C TYR A 462 -2.76 2.75 -3.81
N MET A 463 -3.85 2.84 -3.07
CA MET A 463 -5.20 2.83 -3.63
C MET A 463 -5.67 4.27 -3.83
N ALA A 464 -6.19 4.59 -5.02
CA ALA A 464 -6.93 5.80 -5.27
C ALA A 464 -8.39 5.42 -5.56
N TYR A 465 -9.35 6.00 -4.83
CA TYR A 465 -10.74 5.61 -4.97
C TYR A 465 -11.70 6.79 -4.83
N GLU A 466 -12.81 6.70 -5.54
CA GLU A 466 -13.91 7.66 -5.46
C GLU A 466 -15.07 7.01 -4.68
N PRO A 467 -15.35 7.43 -3.43
CA PRO A 467 -16.46 6.90 -2.67
C PRO A 467 -17.80 7.46 -3.18
N SER A 468 -18.85 6.65 -3.18
CA SER A 468 -20.20 7.14 -3.52
C SER A 468 -20.83 7.99 -2.44
N LYS A 469 -20.41 7.81 -1.19
CA LYS A 469 -20.84 8.56 -0.01
C LYS A 469 -19.67 8.65 0.98
N ILE A 470 -19.51 9.82 1.60
CA ILE A 470 -18.62 9.95 2.76
C ILE A 470 -19.37 9.38 3.95
N LYS A 471 -19.22 8.09 4.17
CA LYS A 471 -19.66 7.39 5.38
C LYS A 471 -18.46 6.65 5.93
N GLY A 472 -18.18 6.82 7.20
CA GLY A 472 -17.25 5.96 7.88
C GLY A 472 -17.67 4.50 7.71
N CYS A 473 -16.86 3.72 7.00
CA CYS A 473 -16.96 2.27 6.96
C CYS A 473 -16.10 1.63 8.06
N GLY A 474 -15.43 2.47 8.85
CA GLY A 474 -14.63 2.10 10.00
C GLY A 474 -13.63 0.99 9.72
N ASP A 475 -13.47 0.13 10.70
CA ASP A 475 -12.51 -0.99 10.72
C ASP A 475 -12.61 -1.94 9.50
N LEU A 476 -13.77 -2.01 8.84
CA LEU A 476 -13.95 -2.93 7.71
C LEU A 476 -13.14 -2.50 6.49
N PHE A 477 -13.11 -1.20 6.18
CA PHE A 477 -12.34 -0.68 5.05
C PHE A 477 -10.83 -0.79 5.30
N GLU A 478 -10.39 -0.49 6.52
CA GLU A 478 -9.00 -0.68 6.95
C GLU A 478 -8.58 -2.16 6.83
N THR A 479 -9.41 -3.07 7.38
CA THR A 479 -9.18 -4.51 7.29
C THR A 479 -9.04 -4.97 5.84
N TRP A 480 -9.89 -4.47 4.95
CA TRP A 480 -9.81 -4.78 3.53
C TRP A 480 -8.53 -4.25 2.89
N SER A 481 -8.19 -2.99 3.13
CA SER A 481 -7.00 -2.35 2.59
C SER A 481 -5.72 -3.01 3.08
N MET A 482 -5.64 -3.32 4.38
CA MET A 482 -4.51 -4.05 4.98
C MET A 482 -4.39 -5.48 4.45
N ALA A 483 -5.52 -6.16 4.20
CA ALA A 483 -5.50 -7.49 3.60
C ALA A 483 -4.95 -7.44 2.16
N ILE A 484 -5.33 -6.44 1.36
CA ILE A 484 -4.75 -6.22 0.02
C ILE A 484 -3.24 -5.99 0.14
N ALA A 485 -2.81 -5.06 0.98
CA ALA A 485 -1.40 -4.71 1.14
C ALA A 485 -0.55 -5.91 1.61
N SER A 486 -1.05 -6.66 2.61
CA SER A 486 -0.35 -7.82 3.16
C SER A 486 -0.21 -8.96 2.15
N ASN A 487 -1.27 -9.26 1.40
CA ASN A 487 -1.23 -10.31 0.38
C ASN A 487 -0.36 -9.91 -0.83
N ALA A 488 -0.50 -8.65 -1.30
CA ALA A 488 0.34 -8.13 -2.38
C ALA A 488 1.83 -8.15 -1.97
N GLY A 489 2.15 -7.67 -0.77
CA GLY A 489 3.52 -7.70 -0.25
C GLY A 489 4.09 -9.12 -0.14
N SER A 490 3.27 -10.07 0.32
CA SER A 490 3.67 -11.48 0.39
C SER A 490 3.91 -12.07 -1.00
N PHE A 491 3.07 -11.73 -1.98
CA PHE A 491 3.21 -12.18 -3.37
C PHE A 491 4.53 -11.68 -3.99
N TYR A 492 4.80 -10.37 -3.91
CA TYR A 492 6.03 -9.79 -4.46
C TYR A 492 7.28 -10.30 -3.73
N MET A 493 7.25 -10.43 -2.41
CA MET A 493 8.36 -10.97 -1.62
C MET A 493 8.67 -12.42 -1.99
N ASN A 494 7.65 -13.26 -2.21
CA ASN A 494 7.85 -14.65 -2.63
C ASN A 494 8.47 -14.73 -4.04
N ARG A 495 8.08 -13.86 -4.97
CA ARG A 495 8.71 -13.77 -6.30
C ARG A 495 10.18 -13.37 -6.21
N GLU A 496 10.50 -12.39 -5.39
CA GLU A 496 11.88 -11.94 -5.16
C GLU A 496 12.73 -13.07 -4.56
N LEU A 497 12.20 -13.78 -3.56
CA LEU A 497 12.86 -14.93 -2.96
C LEU A 497 13.10 -16.06 -3.96
N ALA A 498 12.11 -16.39 -4.78
CA ALA A 498 12.24 -17.41 -5.82
C ALA A 498 13.32 -17.03 -6.84
N TYR A 499 13.34 -15.76 -7.25
CA TYR A 499 14.38 -15.25 -8.14
C TYR A 499 15.78 -15.32 -7.51
N ALA A 500 15.93 -14.86 -6.27
CA ALA A 500 17.21 -14.92 -5.55
C ALA A 500 17.69 -16.36 -5.37
N ALA A 501 16.77 -17.29 -5.07
CA ALA A 501 17.07 -18.72 -4.96
C ALA A 501 17.55 -19.29 -6.30
N ASN A 502 16.87 -18.98 -7.41
CA ASN A 502 17.28 -19.41 -8.74
C ASN A 502 18.66 -18.84 -9.14
N LYS A 503 18.91 -17.55 -8.83
CA LYS A 503 20.21 -16.92 -9.09
C LYS A 503 21.31 -17.58 -8.28
N LEU A 504 21.11 -17.84 -7.00
CA LEU A 504 22.06 -18.55 -6.14
C LEU A 504 22.30 -19.97 -6.66
N GLU A 505 21.27 -20.66 -7.10
CA GLU A 505 21.39 -21.97 -7.71
C GLU A 505 22.25 -21.94 -8.95
N MET A 506 21.99 -21.00 -9.87
CA MET A 506 22.80 -20.85 -11.10
C MET A 506 24.27 -20.55 -10.79
N LEU A 507 24.55 -19.68 -9.81
CA LEU A 507 25.93 -19.42 -9.36
C LEU A 507 26.61 -20.67 -8.78
N TYR A 508 25.84 -21.57 -8.19
CA TYR A 508 26.34 -22.82 -7.58
C TYR A 508 26.64 -23.90 -8.63
N ILE A 509 25.87 -23.95 -9.72
CA ILE A 509 25.94 -25.02 -10.73
C ILE A 509 26.59 -24.59 -12.05
N ALA A 510 26.82 -23.29 -12.29
CA ALA A 510 27.51 -22.79 -13.47
C ALA A 510 29.01 -22.59 -13.24
N ASP A 511 29.78 -22.63 -14.30
CA ASP A 511 31.18 -22.23 -14.33
C ASP A 511 31.27 -20.71 -14.59
N PRO A 512 31.93 -19.95 -13.73
CA PRO A 512 31.92 -18.47 -13.81
C PRO A 512 32.62 -17.91 -15.02
N LEU A 513 33.55 -18.65 -15.66
CA LEU A 513 34.29 -18.20 -16.84
C LEU A 513 33.48 -18.42 -18.12
N THR A 514 32.81 -19.56 -18.22
CA THR A 514 32.18 -20.01 -19.47
C THR A 514 30.66 -19.89 -19.49
N GLY A 515 30.02 -19.77 -18.32
CA GLY A 515 28.58 -19.83 -18.19
C GLY A 515 27.95 -21.21 -18.46
N LEU A 516 28.76 -22.22 -18.77
CA LEU A 516 28.32 -23.62 -18.88
C LEU A 516 28.07 -24.18 -17.49
N PHE A 517 27.41 -25.34 -17.39
CA PHE A 517 27.33 -26.04 -16.11
C PHE A 517 28.73 -26.47 -15.62
N ASN A 518 28.92 -26.47 -14.32
CA ASN A 518 30.08 -27.08 -13.67
C ASN A 518 29.78 -28.55 -13.32
N ARG A 519 30.69 -29.25 -12.64
CA ARG A 519 30.48 -30.66 -12.21
C ARG A 519 29.21 -30.88 -11.40
N ARG A 520 28.77 -29.89 -10.60
CA ARG A 520 27.52 -29.99 -9.82
C ARG A 520 26.29 -29.86 -10.70
N GLY A 521 26.36 -28.96 -11.67
CA GLY A 521 25.34 -28.82 -12.71
C GLY A 521 25.22 -30.09 -13.57
N MET A 522 26.37 -30.76 -13.87
CA MET A 522 26.39 -32.06 -14.54
C MET A 522 25.60 -33.11 -13.75
N ALA A 523 25.85 -33.24 -12.44
CA ALA A 523 25.14 -34.22 -11.60
C ALA A 523 23.62 -33.94 -11.63
N LYS A 524 23.19 -32.70 -11.45
CA LYS A 524 21.78 -32.34 -11.38
C LYS A 524 21.04 -32.53 -12.71
N TYR A 525 21.55 -31.91 -13.78
CA TYR A 525 20.87 -31.87 -15.07
C TYR A 525 21.19 -33.08 -15.95
N GLY A 526 22.39 -33.65 -15.80
CA GLY A 526 22.75 -34.91 -16.45
C GLY A 526 21.92 -36.10 -15.96
N ASP A 527 21.74 -36.22 -14.63
CA ASP A 527 20.88 -37.29 -14.05
C ASP A 527 19.43 -37.14 -14.49
N ARG A 528 18.91 -35.88 -14.55
CA ARG A 528 17.55 -35.61 -15.06
C ARG A 528 17.39 -36.05 -16.52
N LEU A 529 18.39 -35.78 -17.36
CA LEU A 529 18.40 -36.17 -18.77
C LEU A 529 18.47 -37.70 -18.90
N VAL A 530 19.23 -38.39 -18.06
CA VAL A 530 19.29 -39.86 -18.00
C VAL A 530 17.93 -40.44 -17.58
N ASP A 531 17.27 -39.89 -16.57
CA ASP A 531 15.94 -40.32 -16.14
C ASP A 531 14.88 -40.15 -17.25
N GLU A 532 14.99 -39.09 -18.04
CA GLU A 532 14.13 -38.86 -19.21
C GLU A 532 14.42 -39.86 -20.33
N ALA A 533 15.70 -40.12 -20.62
CA ALA A 533 16.12 -41.14 -21.57
C ALA A 533 15.69 -42.56 -21.18
N LEU A 534 15.71 -42.89 -19.89
CA LEU A 534 15.20 -44.15 -19.36
C LEU A 534 13.69 -44.31 -19.59
N ARG A 535 12.92 -43.27 -19.38
CA ARG A 535 11.45 -43.27 -19.61
C ARG A 535 11.08 -43.45 -21.06
N ASN A 536 11.87 -42.89 -21.97
CA ASN A 536 11.62 -42.92 -23.40
C ASN A 536 12.31 -44.11 -24.12
N ASP A 537 13.07 -44.94 -23.43
CA ASP A 537 13.96 -45.96 -23.96
C ASP A 537 14.98 -45.40 -24.99
N ASP A 538 15.50 -44.21 -24.69
CA ASP A 538 16.44 -43.50 -25.57
C ASP A 538 17.91 -43.91 -25.32
N THR A 539 18.78 -43.45 -26.19
CA THR A 539 20.24 -43.56 -26.07
C THR A 539 20.76 -42.32 -25.33
N VAL A 540 21.63 -42.50 -24.35
CA VAL A 540 22.40 -41.43 -23.73
C VAL A 540 23.79 -41.37 -24.39
N THR A 541 24.20 -40.20 -24.81
CA THR A 541 25.50 -39.95 -25.38
C THR A 541 26.24 -38.91 -24.54
N VAL A 542 27.52 -39.21 -24.27
CA VAL A 542 28.45 -38.20 -23.69
C VAL A 542 29.53 -37.91 -24.71
N ILE A 543 29.75 -36.63 -24.97
CA ILE A 543 30.88 -36.13 -25.73
C ILE A 543 31.85 -35.53 -24.73
N CYS A 544 33.10 -35.99 -24.68
CA CYS A 544 34.19 -35.34 -23.95
C CYS A 544 35.03 -34.52 -24.91
N ALA A 545 35.38 -33.29 -24.53
CA ALA A 545 36.21 -32.39 -25.31
C ALA A 545 37.32 -31.78 -24.44
N ASP A 546 38.51 -31.62 -25.02
CA ASP A 546 39.67 -31.06 -24.34
C ASP A 546 40.34 -30.05 -25.29
N ILE A 547 40.74 -28.87 -24.76
CA ILE A 547 41.37 -27.82 -25.57
C ILE A 547 42.80 -28.22 -25.98
N ASP A 548 43.09 -28.19 -27.27
CA ASP A 548 44.39 -28.50 -27.77
C ASP A 548 45.40 -27.39 -27.41
N ASN A 549 46.54 -27.75 -26.77
CA ASN A 549 47.64 -26.86 -26.43
C ASN A 549 47.28 -25.65 -25.55
N LEU A 550 46.32 -25.76 -24.64
CA LEU A 550 45.97 -24.66 -23.71
C LEU A 550 47.17 -24.21 -22.86
N LYS A 551 47.98 -25.16 -22.37
CA LYS A 551 49.18 -24.82 -21.59
C LYS A 551 50.19 -23.97 -22.37
N PRO A 552 50.61 -24.30 -23.57
CA PRO A 552 51.43 -23.41 -24.43
C PRO A 552 50.80 -22.04 -24.70
N ILE A 553 49.48 -21.96 -24.88
CA ILE A 553 48.77 -20.69 -25.04
C ILE A 553 48.97 -19.82 -23.80
N ASN A 554 48.73 -20.39 -22.60
CA ASN A 554 48.94 -19.70 -21.34
C ASN A 554 50.39 -19.27 -21.12
N ASP A 555 51.33 -20.18 -21.38
CA ASP A 555 52.78 -19.94 -21.11
C ASP A 555 53.38 -18.85 -22.02
N ILE A 556 52.89 -18.74 -23.26
CA ILE A 556 53.41 -17.79 -24.27
C ILE A 556 52.62 -16.47 -24.30
N PHE A 557 51.30 -16.53 -24.19
CA PHE A 557 50.41 -15.39 -24.42
C PHE A 557 49.67 -14.91 -23.15
N GLY A 558 49.88 -15.57 -22.00
CA GLY A 558 49.28 -15.22 -20.72
C GLY A 558 47.92 -15.88 -20.47
N HIS A 559 47.48 -15.81 -19.22
CA HIS A 559 46.23 -16.44 -18.76
C HIS A 559 44.98 -15.88 -19.46
N GLU A 560 44.95 -14.59 -19.81
CA GLU A 560 43.82 -14.00 -20.56
C GLU A 560 43.63 -14.66 -21.94
N ALA A 561 44.72 -15.05 -22.58
CA ALA A 561 44.64 -15.78 -23.86
C ALA A 561 44.08 -17.19 -23.66
N GLY A 562 44.44 -17.84 -22.55
CA GLY A 562 43.86 -19.14 -22.17
C GLY A 562 42.39 -19.04 -21.79
N ASP A 563 41.99 -18.02 -21.02
CA ASP A 563 40.59 -17.78 -20.67
C ASP A 563 39.74 -17.51 -21.92
N ASN A 564 40.28 -16.75 -22.91
CA ASN A 564 39.63 -16.58 -24.19
C ASN A 564 39.49 -17.94 -24.94
N ALA A 565 40.54 -18.78 -24.96
CA ALA A 565 40.45 -20.10 -25.58
C ALA A 565 39.39 -20.99 -24.92
N ILE A 566 39.28 -20.97 -23.61
CA ILE A 566 38.28 -21.68 -22.83
C ILE A 566 36.87 -21.18 -23.17
N THR A 567 36.67 -19.86 -23.17
CA THR A 567 35.37 -19.25 -23.43
C THR A 567 34.91 -19.49 -24.87
N GLN A 568 35.78 -19.38 -25.86
CA GLN A 568 35.43 -19.65 -27.25
C GLN A 568 35.11 -21.13 -27.50
N THR A 569 35.83 -22.05 -26.86
CA THR A 569 35.50 -23.49 -26.91
C THR A 569 34.14 -23.78 -26.31
N ALA A 570 33.85 -23.18 -25.16
CA ALA A 570 32.54 -23.29 -24.52
C ALA A 570 31.38 -22.79 -25.42
N HIS A 571 31.58 -21.62 -26.05
CA HIS A 571 30.62 -21.07 -27.00
C HIS A 571 30.41 -21.97 -28.22
N ALA A 572 31.49 -22.50 -28.78
CA ALA A 572 31.42 -23.39 -29.92
C ALA A 572 30.67 -24.68 -29.62
N LEU A 573 30.96 -25.32 -28.48
CA LEU A 573 30.26 -26.52 -28.04
C LEU A 573 28.79 -26.25 -27.78
N LYS A 574 28.46 -25.20 -27.04
CA LYS A 574 27.06 -24.86 -26.69
C LYS A 574 26.23 -24.53 -27.96
N ALA A 575 26.81 -23.81 -28.92
CA ALA A 575 26.10 -23.44 -30.14
C ALA A 575 25.97 -24.57 -31.17
N ALA A 576 26.78 -25.62 -31.04
CA ALA A 576 26.74 -26.79 -31.92
C ALA A 576 25.69 -27.83 -31.54
N VAL A 577 25.28 -27.88 -30.30
CA VAL A 577 24.37 -28.91 -29.75
C VAL A 577 22.94 -28.34 -29.54
N PRO A 578 21.89 -29.19 -29.56
CA PRO A 578 20.53 -28.74 -29.30
C PRO A 578 20.37 -28.16 -27.89
N GLU A 579 19.37 -27.29 -27.68
CA GLU A 579 19.08 -26.66 -26.37
C GLU A 579 18.83 -27.68 -25.25
N SER A 580 18.32 -28.86 -25.59
CA SER A 580 18.13 -29.98 -24.64
C SER A 580 19.44 -30.61 -24.19
N GLY A 581 20.58 -30.32 -24.85
CA GLY A 581 21.88 -30.85 -24.47
C GLY A 581 22.48 -30.15 -23.26
N VAL A 582 23.04 -30.94 -22.34
CA VAL A 582 23.69 -30.42 -21.12
C VAL A 582 25.18 -30.25 -21.38
N CYS A 583 25.62 -28.99 -21.55
CA CYS A 583 27.03 -28.65 -21.75
C CYS A 583 27.69 -28.30 -20.40
N VAL A 584 28.83 -28.90 -20.11
CA VAL A 584 29.53 -28.86 -18.84
C VAL A 584 31.00 -28.53 -19.03
N ARG A 585 31.57 -27.68 -18.19
CA ARG A 585 33.03 -27.59 -18.00
C ARG A 585 33.40 -28.42 -16.76
N THR A 586 34.12 -29.53 -16.98
CA THR A 586 34.47 -30.49 -15.91
C THR A 586 35.75 -30.11 -15.19
N GLY A 587 36.63 -29.33 -15.79
CA GLY A 587 37.88 -28.84 -15.17
C GLY A 587 38.68 -28.01 -16.19
N GLY A 588 39.70 -27.34 -15.79
CA GLY A 588 40.65 -26.58 -16.62
C GLY A 588 40.31 -26.39 -18.10
N ASP A 589 40.78 -27.34 -18.94
CA ASP A 589 40.60 -27.44 -20.39
C ASP A 589 39.56 -28.49 -20.83
N GLU A 590 38.88 -29.16 -19.87
CA GLU A 590 37.98 -30.28 -20.13
C GLU A 590 36.51 -29.88 -20.14
N PHE A 591 35.76 -30.38 -21.12
CA PHE A 591 34.33 -30.19 -21.27
C PHE A 591 33.62 -31.54 -21.48
N ALA A 592 32.37 -31.56 -21.12
CA ALA A 592 31.46 -32.68 -21.41
C ALA A 592 30.13 -32.16 -21.96
N VAL A 593 29.56 -32.87 -22.92
CA VAL A 593 28.22 -32.62 -23.44
C VAL A 593 27.42 -33.92 -23.28
N ILE A 594 26.25 -33.83 -22.66
CA ILE A 594 25.34 -34.95 -22.43
C ILE A 594 24.11 -34.73 -23.29
N LEU A 595 23.72 -35.77 -24.05
CA LEU A 595 22.63 -35.76 -25.00
C LEU A 595 21.73 -36.99 -24.81
N SER A 596 20.43 -36.82 -25.05
CA SER A 596 19.46 -37.92 -25.11
C SER A 596 18.89 -38.06 -26.52
N GLY A 597 18.69 -39.29 -27.00
CA GLY A 597 18.03 -39.59 -28.27
C GLY A 597 18.80 -39.26 -29.55
N ALA A 598 20.05 -38.77 -29.45
CA ALA A 598 20.87 -38.45 -30.61
C ALA A 598 21.46 -39.70 -31.25
N ASP A 599 21.37 -39.84 -32.56
CA ASP A 599 22.07 -40.87 -33.33
C ASP A 599 23.53 -40.51 -33.58
N ILE A 600 24.33 -41.52 -33.94
CA ILE A 600 25.79 -41.35 -34.14
C ILE A 600 26.12 -40.26 -35.20
N ARG A 601 25.33 -40.13 -36.27
CA ARG A 601 25.58 -39.13 -37.33
C ARG A 601 25.29 -37.74 -36.82
N GLN A 602 24.27 -37.57 -36.00
CA GLN A 602 23.97 -36.32 -35.35
C GLN A 602 25.09 -35.89 -34.40
N VAL A 603 25.61 -36.84 -33.60
CA VAL A 603 26.72 -36.57 -32.66
C VAL A 603 28.00 -36.16 -33.42
N GLU A 604 28.34 -36.89 -34.48
CA GLU A 604 29.46 -36.53 -35.37
C GLU A 604 29.25 -35.17 -36.02
N GLY A 605 28.00 -34.84 -36.38
CA GLY A 605 27.62 -33.53 -36.90
C GLY A 605 27.83 -32.42 -35.87
N TYR A 606 27.47 -32.61 -34.63
CA TYR A 606 27.68 -31.64 -33.54
C TYR A 606 29.17 -31.39 -33.28
N ILE A 607 29.99 -32.42 -33.27
CA ILE A 607 31.44 -32.31 -33.11
C ILE A 607 32.04 -31.52 -34.30
N SER A 608 31.65 -31.88 -35.52
CA SER A 608 32.12 -31.18 -36.73
C SER A 608 31.72 -29.71 -36.78
N ASP A 609 30.50 -29.37 -36.33
CA ASP A 609 30.03 -27.98 -36.25
C ASP A 609 30.81 -27.19 -35.19
N ALA A 610 31.09 -27.76 -34.03
CA ALA A 610 31.91 -27.13 -32.99
C ALA A 610 33.34 -26.84 -33.49
N GLU A 611 33.97 -27.82 -34.15
CA GLU A 611 35.32 -27.66 -34.77
C GLU A 611 35.30 -26.58 -35.86
N LYS A 612 34.28 -26.54 -36.71
CA LYS A 612 34.10 -25.51 -37.73
C LYS A 612 33.96 -24.12 -37.12
N ARG A 613 33.15 -23.95 -36.09
CA ARG A 613 32.98 -22.66 -35.38
C ARG A 613 34.31 -22.15 -34.82
N LEU A 614 35.14 -23.04 -34.25
CA LEU A 614 36.48 -22.68 -33.79
C LEU A 614 37.41 -22.30 -34.95
N ALA A 615 37.33 -23.02 -36.06
CA ALA A 615 38.12 -22.69 -37.28
C ALA A 615 37.70 -21.33 -37.86
N ASP A 616 36.42 -21.05 -37.94
CA ASP A 616 35.87 -19.76 -38.38
C ASP A 616 36.33 -18.63 -37.44
N TYR A 617 36.24 -18.81 -36.11
CA TYR A 617 36.78 -17.86 -35.15
C TYR A 617 38.28 -17.61 -35.35
N ASN A 618 39.06 -18.65 -35.49
CA ASN A 618 40.53 -18.53 -35.77
C ASN A 618 40.86 -17.75 -37.06
N SER A 619 39.96 -17.78 -38.04
CA SER A 619 40.16 -17.08 -39.32
C SER A 619 39.91 -15.57 -39.24
N ILE A 620 39.00 -15.14 -38.34
CA ILE A 620 38.59 -13.74 -38.23
C ILE A 620 39.18 -13.01 -37.02
N SER A 621 39.64 -13.75 -36.00
CA SER A 621 40.07 -13.16 -34.71
C SER A 621 41.41 -12.44 -34.78
N GLY A 622 42.28 -12.74 -35.80
CA GLY A 622 43.60 -12.16 -35.91
C GLY A 622 44.57 -12.52 -34.77
N LEU A 623 44.24 -13.49 -33.93
CA LEU A 623 45.05 -13.89 -32.78
C LEU A 623 46.33 -14.61 -33.22
N PRO A 624 47.46 -14.46 -32.49
CA PRO A 624 48.73 -15.10 -32.81
C PRO A 624 48.75 -16.61 -32.50
N TYR A 625 47.69 -17.15 -31.98
CA TYR A 625 47.47 -18.58 -31.66
C TYR A 625 46.17 -19.07 -32.29
N LYS A 626 46.03 -20.38 -32.40
CA LYS A 626 44.81 -21.02 -32.88
C LYS A 626 44.18 -21.84 -31.79
N ILE A 627 42.86 -21.74 -31.65
CA ILE A 627 42.05 -22.53 -30.71
C ILE A 627 41.55 -23.77 -31.43
N GLY A 628 41.73 -24.91 -30.85
CA GLY A 628 41.19 -26.19 -31.32
C GLY A 628 40.83 -27.06 -30.15
N CYS A 629 39.98 -28.01 -30.36
CA CYS A 629 39.63 -29.01 -29.36
C CYS A 629 39.70 -30.43 -29.94
N SER A 630 40.00 -31.40 -29.07
CA SER A 630 39.91 -32.83 -29.38
C SER A 630 38.65 -33.36 -28.73
N CYS A 631 37.77 -33.96 -29.53
CA CYS A 631 36.48 -34.51 -29.06
C CYS A 631 36.44 -36.01 -29.25
N GLY A 632 35.85 -36.71 -28.30
CA GLY A 632 35.48 -38.13 -28.39
C GLY A 632 34.12 -38.35 -27.75
N PHE A 633 33.39 -39.36 -28.18
CA PHE A 633 32.06 -39.63 -27.63
C PHE A 633 31.82 -41.12 -27.41
N TYR A 634 30.87 -41.40 -26.52
CA TYR A 634 30.35 -42.75 -26.34
C TYR A 634 28.83 -42.70 -26.15
N SER A 635 28.13 -43.65 -26.76
CA SER A 635 26.68 -43.73 -26.77
C SER A 635 26.21 -45.12 -26.33
N GLU A 636 25.24 -45.17 -25.42
CA GLU A 636 24.64 -46.42 -24.98
C GLU A 636 23.17 -46.25 -24.65
N LYS A 637 22.33 -47.26 -24.80
CA LYS A 637 20.95 -47.25 -24.34
C LYS A 637 20.90 -46.93 -22.84
N ALA A 638 20.04 -46.03 -22.44
CA ALA A 638 19.90 -45.62 -21.03
C ALA A 638 19.68 -46.84 -20.10
N SER A 639 18.90 -47.82 -20.55
CA SER A 639 18.63 -49.07 -19.80
C SER A 639 19.86 -49.98 -19.59
N LYS A 640 20.97 -49.75 -20.31
CA LYS A 640 22.19 -50.58 -20.25
C LYS A 640 23.42 -49.81 -19.76
N MET A 641 23.34 -48.49 -19.62
CA MET A 641 24.52 -47.62 -19.41
C MET A 641 25.20 -47.77 -18.04
N GLY A 642 24.49 -48.28 -17.03
CA GLY A 642 24.97 -48.35 -15.66
C GLY A 642 24.95 -47.02 -14.96
N SER A 643 25.96 -46.16 -15.18
CA SER A 643 26.01 -44.80 -14.64
C SER A 643 26.52 -43.81 -15.69
N LEU A 644 26.20 -42.52 -15.48
CA LEU A 644 26.66 -41.43 -16.33
C LEU A 644 28.20 -41.30 -16.29
N GLU A 645 28.82 -41.51 -15.12
CA GLU A 645 30.27 -41.47 -14.95
C GLU A 645 30.96 -42.56 -15.78
N ARG A 646 30.38 -43.78 -15.89
CA ARG A 646 30.93 -44.83 -16.73
C ARG A 646 30.94 -44.43 -18.22
N ILE A 647 29.83 -43.86 -18.68
CA ILE A 647 29.74 -43.40 -20.09
C ILE A 647 30.72 -42.26 -20.33
N ALA A 648 30.88 -41.32 -19.41
CA ALA A 648 31.84 -40.24 -19.51
C ALA A 648 33.28 -40.76 -19.54
N GLN A 649 33.64 -41.76 -18.75
CA GLN A 649 34.97 -42.40 -18.82
C GLN A 649 35.25 -43.09 -20.17
N LEU A 650 34.24 -43.71 -20.77
CA LEU A 650 34.39 -44.32 -22.10
C LEU A 650 34.53 -43.25 -23.19
N ALA A 651 33.78 -42.15 -23.11
CA ALA A 651 33.91 -41.01 -24.04
C ALA A 651 35.26 -40.31 -23.90
N ASP A 652 35.78 -40.18 -22.68
CA ASP A 652 37.13 -39.62 -22.43
C ASP A 652 38.23 -40.49 -23.05
N ALA A 653 38.12 -41.84 -22.93
CA ALA A 653 39.05 -42.75 -23.55
C ALA A 653 39.08 -42.57 -25.10
N GLU A 654 37.93 -42.35 -25.74
CA GLU A 654 37.85 -42.07 -27.18
C GLU A 654 38.46 -40.69 -27.53
N MET A 655 38.18 -39.65 -26.71
CA MET A 655 38.79 -38.34 -26.86
C MET A 655 40.33 -38.40 -26.79
N TYR A 656 40.87 -39.16 -25.82
CA TYR A 656 42.31 -39.31 -25.66
C TYR A 656 42.98 -39.95 -26.90
N LYS A 657 42.31 -40.94 -27.57
CA LYS A 657 42.80 -41.52 -28.84
C LYS A 657 42.89 -40.44 -29.92
N VAL A 658 41.86 -39.60 -30.08
CA VAL A 658 41.84 -38.49 -31.05
C VAL A 658 42.96 -37.49 -30.75
N LYS A 659 43.14 -37.11 -29.48
CA LYS A 659 44.18 -36.18 -29.03
C LYS A 659 45.58 -36.72 -29.33
N THR A 660 45.81 -38.05 -29.14
CA THR A 660 47.11 -38.72 -29.45
C THR A 660 47.40 -38.75 -30.94
N LEU A 661 46.40 -39.08 -31.76
CA LEU A 661 46.52 -39.03 -33.23
C LEU A 661 46.84 -37.64 -33.78
N LYS A 662 46.19 -36.61 -33.25
CA LYS A 662 46.46 -35.18 -33.59
C LYS A 662 47.90 -34.77 -33.22
N LYS A 663 48.46 -35.28 -32.12
CA LYS A 663 49.86 -35.02 -31.72
C LYS A 663 50.86 -35.72 -32.67
N THR A 664 50.60 -36.99 -33.03
CA THR A 664 51.50 -37.78 -33.93
C THR A 664 51.53 -37.23 -35.37
N ASN A 665 50.43 -36.66 -35.86
CA ASN A 665 50.37 -36.07 -37.21
C ASN A 665 50.98 -34.63 -37.28
N ARG A 666 51.39 -34.04 -36.18
CA ARG A 666 52.04 -32.72 -36.10
C ARG A 666 53.56 -32.80 -35.88
N THR A 667 54.10 -33.98 -35.58
CA THR A 667 55.54 -34.32 -35.57
C THR A 667 55.99 -34.82 -36.96
#